data_272dbbf190adc193f03d1265c7b53fd0
#
_entry.id   272dbbf190adc193f03d1265c7b53fd0
#
_cell.length_a   1.000
_cell.length_b   1.000
_cell.length_c   1.000
_cell.angle_alpha   90.00
_cell.angle_beta   90.00
_cell.angle_gamma   90.00
#
_symmetry.space_group_name_H-M   'P 1'
#
loop_
_entity.id
_entity.type
_entity.pdbx_description
1 polymer ?
#
loop_
_entity_poly.entity_id
_entity_poly.type
_entity_poly.pdbx_seq_one_letter_code
_entity_poly.pdbx_strand_id
1 'polypeptide(L)'
;MEENLKQQPTAILKIAVFGPERTGKSTLAKQLAEHYNTGWASEFAQDYWQQKEGHQQNNAPEVLMPIAIGHTKRENDGLAVANTYFFSDSCLLATKVFSERYYQFCDPILDKAARKHQYDLFFLTDVDVPLSLDDLWDYPTDRLENFNTYRKALIDHKKPYITLSGDAETRLKKAIAIIEELTMAKKNGFSSDDFLQILSYGMPLKSIENQLHFFKTGIPKAILERPAIVRDGVLKLSDQQFQDFVNRFEAEKGNLTLQKFVPASGAASRMFQFLIAFLNDFDITTETINAYINRKKENDLVVFLAGMEKFPFYKSTRRKIKEANPDYDAWGQDEKRFAFIKTMVSSDYFDFASKPKGILPFHKYKAHLATPVEEHFKEAILYATANKQSQLHFTISATHQNQFEELVNEIKSNMESELASTIQVDFSYQKSATDTLAVTLDNTPFRDEKGQLVFRPGGHGALIENLNALDADIIFIKNIDNVIQNRTETVALYKKALAGVLMKLQTQVFNYLQDIKRLNQDDIEEIITFVKNKLNTEVIEDFSKYTLENKINYLTAILNRPIRVCGMVKNEGEPGGGPFWVRDSKGNLTLQIVESSQVDMQNPQQVDLLNQATHFNPVDLVCGIKNYQGQKFDLTQFVDHKSGFIVQKNKNGKPLKAYELPGLWNGAMANWITVFVEVPLITFNPVKTVNDLLKPAHQP
;
A
#
# COMPACT_ATOMS: atom_id res chain seq x y z
N MET A 1 9.35 38.99 -37.08
CA MET A 1 9.09 38.97 -35.64
C MET A 1 8.78 37.55 -35.12
N GLU A 2 7.84 36.84 -35.68
CA GLU A 2 7.50 35.44 -35.21
C GLU A 2 8.70 34.49 -35.25
N GLU A 3 9.57 34.59 -36.29
CA GLU A 3 10.78 33.77 -36.43
C GLU A 3 11.78 33.99 -35.30
N ASN A 4 11.91 35.23 -34.78
CA ASN A 4 12.83 35.58 -33.71
C ASN A 4 12.35 35.10 -32.30
N LEU A 5 11.10 34.63 -32.20
CA LEU A 5 10.54 34.03 -30.98
C LEU A 5 10.53 32.52 -31.05
N LYS A 6 11.17 31.89 -32.03
CA LYS A 6 11.19 30.44 -32.21
C LYS A 6 12.25 29.79 -31.33
N GLN A 7 11.80 28.93 -30.47
CA GLN A 7 12.68 28.10 -29.63
C GLN A 7 13.32 26.98 -30.49
N GLN A 8 14.62 26.76 -30.35
CA GLN A 8 15.30 25.68 -31.04
C GLN A 8 14.90 24.30 -30.47
N PRO A 9 14.61 23.31 -31.34
CA PRO A 9 14.37 21.96 -30.86
C PRO A 9 15.67 21.35 -30.31
N THR A 10 15.54 20.59 -29.22
CA THR A 10 16.67 19.94 -28.57
C THR A 10 16.24 18.67 -27.89
N ALA A 11 17.17 17.73 -27.70
CA ALA A 11 16.99 16.54 -26.86
C ALA A 11 17.44 16.80 -25.41
N ILE A 12 17.97 17.98 -25.11
CA ILE A 12 18.42 18.39 -23.78
C ILE A 12 17.19 18.61 -22.89
N LEU A 13 17.24 18.20 -21.63
CA LEU A 13 16.20 18.46 -20.65
C LEU A 13 16.17 19.94 -20.29
N LYS A 14 15.09 20.63 -20.66
CA LYS A 14 14.90 22.05 -20.41
C LYS A 14 14.02 22.28 -19.18
N ILE A 15 14.52 23.07 -18.27
CA ILE A 15 13.84 23.40 -17.01
C ILE A 15 13.75 24.93 -16.90
N ALA A 16 12.53 25.45 -16.73
CA ALA A 16 12.32 26.87 -16.48
C ALA A 16 12.09 27.13 -15.00
N VAL A 17 12.76 28.12 -14.45
CA VAL A 17 12.46 28.66 -13.13
C VAL A 17 11.47 29.80 -13.29
N PHE A 18 10.29 29.68 -12.72
CA PHE A 18 9.12 30.48 -13.02
C PHE A 18 8.47 31.00 -11.74
N GLY A 19 7.87 32.15 -11.76
CA GLY A 19 7.17 32.70 -10.60
C GLY A 19 7.30 34.23 -10.50
N PRO A 20 6.72 34.85 -9.45
CA PRO A 20 6.74 36.27 -9.23
C PRO A 20 8.16 36.81 -9.06
N GLU A 21 8.27 38.13 -9.14
CA GLU A 21 9.52 38.85 -8.86
C GLU A 21 9.99 38.59 -7.42
N ARG A 22 11.31 38.64 -7.20
CA ARG A 22 11.95 38.50 -5.87
C ARG A 22 11.66 37.22 -5.12
N THR A 23 11.40 36.16 -5.85
CA THR A 23 11.21 34.81 -5.28
C THR A 23 12.45 33.91 -5.38
N GLY A 24 13.61 34.47 -5.79
CA GLY A 24 14.88 33.73 -5.86
C GLY A 24 15.09 32.90 -7.14
N LYS A 25 14.34 33.18 -8.22
CA LYS A 25 14.45 32.49 -9.51
C LYS A 25 15.87 32.47 -10.07
N SER A 26 16.47 33.64 -10.23
CA SER A 26 17.81 33.83 -10.83
C SER A 26 18.89 33.11 -10.02
N THR A 27 18.80 33.17 -8.70
CA THR A 27 19.72 32.45 -7.80
C THR A 27 19.62 30.94 -8.01
N LEU A 28 18.39 30.41 -8.04
CA LEU A 28 18.17 28.98 -8.23
C LEU A 28 18.63 28.50 -9.61
N ALA A 29 18.26 29.23 -10.70
CA ALA A 29 18.63 28.88 -12.05
C ALA A 29 20.16 28.82 -12.23
N LYS A 30 20.87 29.84 -11.67
CA LYS A 30 22.34 29.91 -11.70
C LYS A 30 22.97 28.77 -10.90
N GLN A 31 22.52 28.53 -9.67
CA GLN A 31 23.03 27.44 -8.82
C GLN A 31 22.83 26.06 -9.45
N LEU A 32 21.70 25.81 -10.13
CA LEU A 32 21.44 24.57 -10.85
C LEU A 32 22.40 24.43 -12.05
N ALA A 33 22.62 25.51 -12.81
CA ALA A 33 23.56 25.49 -13.94
C ALA A 33 24.98 25.24 -13.47
N GLU A 34 25.41 25.84 -12.37
CA GLU A 34 26.72 25.60 -11.73
C GLU A 34 26.84 24.15 -11.24
N HIS A 35 25.80 23.63 -10.55
CA HIS A 35 25.79 22.24 -10.04
C HIS A 35 25.96 21.20 -11.16
N TYR A 36 25.26 21.40 -12.27
CA TYR A 36 25.31 20.46 -13.42
C TYR A 36 26.39 20.83 -14.46
N ASN A 37 27.15 21.89 -14.23
CA ASN A 37 28.18 22.43 -15.14
C ASN A 37 27.65 22.56 -16.57
N THR A 38 26.56 23.33 -16.74
CA THR A 38 25.82 23.43 -18.01
C THR A 38 25.42 24.86 -18.35
N GLY A 39 24.91 25.07 -19.57
CA GLY A 39 24.38 26.34 -20.03
C GLY A 39 23.07 26.74 -19.34
N TRP A 40 22.87 28.05 -19.20
CA TRP A 40 21.63 28.64 -18.71
C TRP A 40 21.34 29.99 -19.39
N ALA A 41 20.07 30.41 -19.34
CA ALA A 41 19.67 31.74 -19.79
C ALA A 41 19.27 32.59 -18.57
N SER A 42 19.96 33.71 -18.35
CA SER A 42 19.54 34.71 -17.37
C SER A 42 18.37 35.55 -17.91
N GLU A 43 17.60 36.16 -17.01
CA GLU A 43 16.50 37.04 -17.41
C GLU A 43 17.02 38.24 -18.25
N PHE A 44 16.47 38.39 -19.47
CA PHE A 44 16.94 39.43 -20.41
C PHE A 44 16.40 40.81 -20.06
N ALA A 45 15.27 40.89 -19.35
CA ALA A 45 14.64 42.18 -19.03
C ALA A 45 15.56 43.09 -18.25
N GLN A 46 16.35 42.59 -17.29
CA GLN A 46 17.27 43.37 -16.49
C GLN A 46 18.35 44.06 -17.37
N ASP A 47 18.99 43.27 -18.27
CA ASP A 47 20.03 43.80 -19.15
C ASP A 47 19.46 44.78 -20.19
N TYR A 48 18.24 44.55 -20.64
CA TYR A 48 17.54 45.46 -21.54
C TYR A 48 17.35 46.83 -20.94
N TRP A 49 16.98 46.92 -19.67
CA TRP A 49 16.81 48.17 -18.97
C TRP A 49 18.14 48.82 -18.63
N GLN A 50 19.17 48.11 -18.26
CA GLN A 50 20.51 48.63 -17.99
C GLN A 50 21.14 49.29 -19.25
N GLN A 51 20.91 48.74 -20.43
CA GLN A 51 21.42 49.29 -21.69
C GLN A 51 20.71 50.60 -22.12
N LYS A 52 19.56 50.90 -21.53
CA LYS A 52 18.79 52.13 -21.82
C LYS A 52 19.00 53.25 -20.78
N GLU A 53 20.17 53.33 -20.15
CA GLU A 53 20.52 54.39 -19.19
C GLU A 53 20.17 55.77 -19.72
N GLY A 54 19.31 56.52 -18.99
CA GLY A 54 18.92 57.91 -19.25
C GLY A 54 17.51 58.14 -19.79
N HIS A 55 16.73 57.13 -20.15
CA HIS A 55 15.32 57.28 -20.45
C HIS A 55 14.48 56.80 -19.26
N GLN A 56 13.54 57.64 -18.80
CA GLN A 56 12.52 57.24 -17.83
C GLN A 56 12.00 55.85 -18.20
N GLN A 57 11.83 54.99 -17.20
CA GLN A 57 11.16 53.69 -17.37
C GLN A 57 9.74 53.95 -17.92
N ASN A 58 9.64 54.13 -19.23
CA ASN A 58 8.34 54.06 -19.91
C ASN A 58 7.95 52.60 -19.90
N ASN A 59 7.16 52.20 -18.92
CA ASN A 59 6.49 50.91 -18.84
C ASN A 59 5.43 50.82 -19.96
N ALA A 60 5.87 50.84 -21.21
CA ALA A 60 4.98 50.76 -22.38
C ALA A 60 4.94 49.30 -22.90
N PRO A 61 3.79 48.81 -23.36
CA PRO A 61 3.64 47.44 -23.88
C PRO A 61 4.64 47.08 -25.01
N GLU A 62 5.10 48.13 -25.75
CA GLU A 62 6.00 47.97 -26.91
C GLU A 62 7.38 47.41 -26.53
N VAL A 63 7.83 47.53 -25.27
CA VAL A 63 9.13 47.03 -24.82
C VAL A 63 9.13 45.53 -24.59
N LEU A 64 7.96 44.89 -24.41
CA LEU A 64 7.87 43.47 -24.11
C LEU A 64 8.28 42.59 -25.28
N MET A 65 8.01 43.01 -26.51
CA MET A 65 8.41 42.26 -27.70
C MET A 65 9.95 42.23 -27.88
N PRO A 66 10.71 43.33 -27.80
CA PRO A 66 12.16 43.30 -27.76
C PRO A 66 12.73 42.45 -26.64
N ILE A 67 12.13 42.47 -25.42
CA ILE A 67 12.55 41.67 -24.29
C ILE A 67 12.33 40.17 -24.63
N ALA A 68 11.17 39.80 -25.16
CA ALA A 68 10.84 38.44 -25.54
C ALA A 68 11.79 37.87 -26.61
N ILE A 69 12.13 38.67 -27.62
CA ILE A 69 13.11 38.35 -28.66
C ILE A 69 14.50 38.15 -28.05
N GLY A 70 14.94 39.06 -27.22
CA GLY A 70 16.23 38.99 -26.55
C GLY A 70 16.35 37.77 -25.64
N HIS A 71 15.28 37.47 -24.89
CA HIS A 71 15.23 36.27 -24.04
C HIS A 71 15.29 34.97 -24.87
N THR A 72 14.50 34.88 -25.95
CA THR A 72 14.50 33.72 -26.85
C THR A 72 15.88 33.51 -27.49
N LYS A 73 16.54 34.57 -27.91
CA LYS A 73 17.89 34.47 -28.44
C LYS A 73 18.88 33.96 -27.40
N ARG A 74 18.85 34.51 -26.17
CA ARG A 74 19.71 34.07 -25.06
C ARG A 74 19.49 32.60 -24.71
N GLU A 75 18.24 32.20 -24.72
CA GLU A 75 17.89 30.80 -24.50
C GLU A 75 18.45 29.85 -25.58
N ASN A 76 18.31 30.24 -26.85
CA ASN A 76 18.85 29.47 -27.97
C ASN A 76 20.40 29.45 -27.97
N ASP A 77 21.06 30.57 -27.65
CA ASP A 77 22.51 30.64 -27.49
C ASP A 77 23.01 29.80 -26.32
N GLY A 78 22.29 29.80 -25.19
CA GLY A 78 22.59 28.96 -24.04
C GLY A 78 22.40 27.46 -24.29
N LEU A 79 21.40 27.09 -25.09
CA LEU A 79 21.18 25.70 -25.51
C LEU A 79 22.36 25.15 -26.35
N ALA A 80 23.01 25.99 -27.14
CA ALA A 80 24.14 25.59 -27.97
C ALA A 80 25.40 25.14 -27.17
N VAL A 81 25.53 25.61 -25.92
CA VAL A 81 26.62 25.27 -25.00
C VAL A 81 26.20 24.34 -23.86
N ALA A 82 24.92 24.00 -23.78
CA ALA A 82 24.38 23.11 -22.75
C ALA A 82 24.78 21.65 -23.01
N ASN A 83 24.87 20.89 -21.92
CA ASN A 83 25.17 19.44 -21.98
C ASN A 83 23.89 18.59 -21.94
N THR A 84 23.56 18.01 -20.80
CA THR A 84 22.37 17.17 -20.59
C THR A 84 21.16 18.01 -20.15
N TYR A 85 21.41 19.13 -19.50
CA TYR A 85 20.41 20.02 -18.90
C TYR A 85 20.56 21.43 -19.39
N PHE A 86 19.45 22.16 -19.44
CA PHE A 86 19.43 23.59 -19.67
C PHE A 86 18.45 24.26 -18.72
N PHE A 87 18.87 25.36 -18.10
CA PHE A 87 18.06 26.11 -17.16
C PHE A 87 17.73 27.50 -17.69
N SER A 88 16.46 27.89 -17.62
CA SER A 88 16.03 29.23 -18.00
C SER A 88 15.52 29.99 -16.77
N ASP A 89 16.13 31.13 -16.48
CA ASP A 89 15.60 32.08 -15.51
C ASP A 89 14.50 32.90 -16.19
N SER A 90 13.24 32.58 -15.89
CA SER A 90 12.08 33.05 -16.60
C SER A 90 11.85 32.37 -17.99
N CYS A 91 10.83 32.83 -18.70
CA CYS A 91 10.46 32.32 -20.03
C CYS A 91 9.39 33.23 -20.67
N LEU A 92 9.04 33.02 -21.95
CA LEU A 92 8.04 33.84 -22.64
C LEU A 92 6.65 33.77 -21.96
N LEU A 93 6.32 32.68 -21.26
CA LEU A 93 5.07 32.62 -20.50
C LEU A 93 5.05 33.60 -19.34
N ALA A 94 6.20 33.89 -18.70
CA ALA A 94 6.28 34.92 -17.67
C ALA A 94 6.08 36.31 -18.27
N THR A 95 6.68 36.60 -19.43
CA THR A 95 6.48 37.86 -20.16
C THR A 95 5.01 38.05 -20.55
N LYS A 96 4.33 36.99 -20.97
CA LYS A 96 2.88 37.01 -21.24
C LYS A 96 2.08 37.33 -19.97
N VAL A 97 2.34 36.64 -18.86
CA VAL A 97 1.66 36.86 -17.58
C VAL A 97 1.84 38.31 -17.12
N PHE A 98 3.07 38.81 -17.23
CA PHE A 98 3.37 40.22 -16.93
C PHE A 98 2.57 41.19 -17.82
N SER A 99 2.51 40.92 -19.14
CA SER A 99 1.78 41.74 -20.11
C SER A 99 0.29 41.83 -19.77
N GLU A 100 -0.32 40.69 -19.55
CA GLU A 100 -1.76 40.57 -19.23
C GLU A 100 -2.12 41.24 -17.90
N ARG A 101 -1.24 41.13 -16.88
CA ARG A 101 -1.47 41.71 -15.56
C ARG A 101 -1.35 43.21 -15.55
N TYR A 102 -0.26 43.74 -16.10
CA TYR A 102 0.04 45.18 -15.98
C TYR A 102 -0.56 46.01 -17.08
N TYR A 103 -0.77 45.43 -18.27
CA TYR A 103 -1.31 46.16 -19.43
C TYR A 103 -2.70 45.66 -19.88
N GLN A 104 -3.21 44.62 -19.24
CA GLN A 104 -4.49 43.99 -19.64
C GLN A 104 -4.54 43.59 -21.12
N PHE A 105 -3.39 43.38 -21.72
CA PHE A 105 -3.20 43.05 -23.13
C PHE A 105 -1.95 42.21 -23.32
N CYS A 106 -1.98 41.27 -24.26
CA CYS A 106 -0.80 40.57 -24.73
C CYS A 106 -0.78 40.54 -26.25
N ASP A 107 0.40 40.89 -26.83
CA ASP A 107 0.59 40.82 -28.27
C ASP A 107 0.29 39.38 -28.76
N PRO A 108 -0.54 39.20 -29.82
CA PRO A 108 -0.91 37.88 -30.33
C PRO A 108 0.28 37.01 -30.77
N ILE A 109 1.37 37.61 -31.23
CA ILE A 109 2.59 36.89 -31.62
C ILE A 109 3.33 36.40 -30.38
N LEU A 110 3.41 37.21 -29.32
CA LEU A 110 3.97 36.81 -28.03
C LEU A 110 3.13 35.71 -27.38
N ASP A 111 1.81 35.86 -27.33
CA ASP A 111 0.92 34.83 -26.79
C ASP A 111 1.10 33.49 -27.52
N LYS A 112 1.12 33.50 -28.84
CA LYS A 112 1.35 32.31 -29.65
C LYS A 112 2.70 31.66 -29.39
N ALA A 113 3.77 32.47 -29.26
CA ALA A 113 5.11 31.95 -28.95
C ALA A 113 5.20 31.40 -27.52
N ALA A 114 4.65 32.07 -26.51
CA ALA A 114 4.61 31.62 -25.13
C ALA A 114 3.91 30.27 -24.95
N ARG A 115 2.81 30.06 -25.70
CA ARG A 115 2.13 28.75 -25.73
C ARG A 115 2.97 27.65 -26.36
N LYS A 116 3.73 27.95 -27.41
CA LYS A 116 4.53 26.98 -28.18
C LYS A 116 5.84 26.61 -27.49
N HIS A 117 6.43 27.49 -26.67
CA HIS A 117 7.65 27.17 -25.95
C HIS A 117 7.45 25.98 -25.02
N GLN A 118 8.37 25.04 -25.07
CA GLN A 118 8.32 23.78 -24.34
C GLN A 118 9.48 23.67 -23.37
N TYR A 119 9.16 23.25 -22.16
CA TYR A 119 10.11 22.87 -21.13
C TYR A 119 9.67 21.53 -20.55
N ASP A 120 10.62 20.72 -20.14
CA ASP A 120 10.32 19.43 -19.52
C ASP A 120 9.73 19.61 -18.13
N LEU A 121 10.11 20.68 -17.43
CA LEU A 121 9.54 21.00 -16.12
C LEU A 121 9.65 22.51 -15.84
N PHE A 122 8.67 23.03 -15.13
CA PHE A 122 8.70 24.35 -14.54
C PHE A 122 8.86 24.24 -13.03
N PHE A 123 9.83 24.94 -12.47
CA PHE A 123 9.91 25.18 -11.03
C PHE A 123 9.21 26.49 -10.71
N LEU A 124 8.01 26.41 -10.11
CA LEU A 124 7.29 27.57 -9.61
C LEU A 124 7.83 27.93 -8.23
N THR A 125 8.54 29.07 -8.13
CA THR A 125 9.09 29.52 -6.85
C THR A 125 8.01 30.15 -5.97
N ASP A 126 7.91 29.68 -4.73
CA ASP A 126 6.94 30.15 -3.74
C ASP A 126 7.30 31.55 -3.21
N VAL A 127 6.34 32.21 -2.58
CA VAL A 127 6.48 33.58 -2.02
C VAL A 127 6.83 33.59 -0.52
N ASP A 128 7.42 32.52 -0.04
CA ASP A 128 7.83 32.29 1.35
C ASP A 128 9.23 32.87 1.70
N VAL A 129 9.94 33.43 0.72
CA VAL A 129 11.23 34.12 0.96
C VAL A 129 10.95 35.48 1.64
N PRO A 130 11.64 35.77 2.76
CA PRO A 130 11.52 37.07 3.42
C PRO A 130 11.92 38.22 2.49
N LEU A 131 11.19 39.33 2.55
CA LEU A 131 11.57 40.57 1.87
C LEU A 131 12.67 41.31 2.66
N SER A 132 13.62 41.92 1.96
CA SER A 132 14.54 42.86 2.58
C SER A 132 13.85 44.17 2.96
N LEU A 133 14.45 45.00 3.86
CA LEU A 133 13.89 46.29 4.26
C LEU A 133 13.71 47.25 3.07
N ASP A 134 14.55 47.13 2.04
CA ASP A 134 14.48 47.94 0.81
C ASP A 134 13.33 47.49 -0.11
N ASP A 135 12.78 46.31 0.11
CA ASP A 135 11.70 45.70 -0.69
C ASP A 135 10.28 46.07 -0.19
N LEU A 136 10.16 46.75 0.97
CA LEU A 136 8.86 47.08 1.60
C LEU A 136 8.06 48.17 0.85
N TRP A 137 8.63 48.78 -0.17
CA TRP A 137 7.95 49.78 -1.01
C TRP A 137 7.07 49.17 -2.10
N ASP A 138 7.20 47.88 -2.39
CA ASP A 138 6.36 47.13 -3.33
C ASP A 138 5.34 46.29 -2.57
N TYR A 139 4.14 46.78 -2.43
CA TYR A 139 2.87 46.21 -1.97
C TYR A 139 2.93 44.73 -1.48
N PRO A 140 3.11 44.47 -0.18
CA PRO A 140 3.18 43.09 0.37
C PRO A 140 1.89 42.27 0.17
N THR A 141 0.76 42.95 -0.03
CA THR A 141 -0.58 42.37 -0.18
C THR A 141 -0.77 41.59 -1.48
N ASP A 142 0.01 41.89 -2.52
CA ASP A 142 -0.19 41.30 -3.85
C ASP A 142 0.66 40.04 -4.14
N ARG A 143 1.58 39.67 -3.24
CA ARG A 143 2.51 38.52 -3.51
C ARG A 143 1.79 37.23 -3.74
N LEU A 144 0.82 36.88 -2.90
CA LEU A 144 0.05 35.65 -3.01
C LEU A 144 -0.86 35.67 -4.24
N GLU A 145 -1.44 36.80 -4.56
CA GLU A 145 -2.24 37.00 -5.78
C GLU A 145 -1.39 36.84 -7.03
N ASN A 146 -0.19 37.43 -7.03
CA ASN A 146 0.82 37.26 -8.07
C ASN A 146 1.17 35.78 -8.26
N PHE A 147 1.52 35.09 -7.18
CA PHE A 147 1.83 33.69 -7.21
C PHE A 147 0.69 32.87 -7.83
N ASN A 148 -0.54 33.12 -7.42
CA ASN A 148 -1.71 32.44 -7.96
C ASN A 148 -1.93 32.73 -9.46
N THR A 149 -1.60 33.95 -9.92
CA THR A 149 -1.66 34.32 -11.34
C THR A 149 -0.64 33.52 -12.17
N TYR A 150 0.61 33.43 -11.69
CA TYR A 150 1.65 32.61 -12.33
C TYR A 150 1.28 31.11 -12.33
N ARG A 151 0.79 30.59 -11.19
CA ARG A 151 0.33 29.22 -11.07
C ARG A 151 -0.84 28.92 -12.03
N LYS A 152 -1.80 29.83 -12.11
CA LYS A 152 -2.94 29.71 -13.04
C LYS A 152 -2.47 29.64 -14.50
N ALA A 153 -1.50 30.46 -14.90
CA ALA A 153 -0.95 30.41 -16.25
C ALA A 153 -0.35 29.05 -16.59
N LEU A 154 0.37 28.38 -15.66
CA LEU A 154 0.89 27.03 -15.88
C LEU A 154 -0.24 26.01 -16.05
N ILE A 155 -1.29 26.12 -15.24
CA ILE A 155 -2.47 25.21 -15.31
C ILE A 155 -3.21 25.40 -16.64
N ASP A 156 -3.55 26.64 -17.01
CA ASP A 156 -4.32 27.00 -18.20
C ASP A 156 -3.59 26.56 -19.48
N HIS A 157 -2.26 26.64 -19.46
CA HIS A 157 -1.42 26.23 -20.59
C HIS A 157 -0.90 24.78 -20.49
N LYS A 158 -1.39 24.00 -19.51
CA LYS A 158 -1.04 22.58 -19.28
C LYS A 158 0.47 22.37 -19.25
N LYS A 159 1.20 23.23 -18.54
CA LYS A 159 2.65 23.12 -18.39
C LYS A 159 2.99 22.25 -17.18
N PRO A 160 3.91 21.29 -17.30
CA PRO A 160 4.33 20.46 -16.18
C PRO A 160 5.10 21.31 -15.15
N TYR A 161 4.63 21.37 -13.90
CA TYR A 161 5.28 22.20 -12.89
C TYR A 161 5.28 21.57 -11.49
N ILE A 162 6.27 22.00 -10.70
CA ILE A 162 6.37 21.70 -9.26
C ILE A 162 6.65 23.01 -8.53
N THR A 163 5.94 23.23 -7.42
CA THR A 163 6.19 24.38 -6.53
C THR A 163 7.37 24.11 -5.62
N LEU A 164 8.32 25.05 -5.56
CA LEU A 164 9.47 24.99 -4.66
C LEU A 164 9.33 26.01 -3.53
N SER A 165 9.25 25.52 -2.30
CA SER A 165 9.16 26.29 -1.07
C SER A 165 10.39 26.04 -0.18
N GLY A 166 10.69 26.98 0.71
CA GLY A 166 11.80 26.96 1.65
C GLY A 166 12.88 27.98 1.32
N ASP A 167 13.96 27.98 2.08
CA ASP A 167 15.13 28.81 1.82
C ASP A 167 15.91 28.36 0.55
N ALA A 168 16.90 29.13 0.15
CA ALA A 168 17.65 28.88 -1.09
C ALA A 168 18.33 27.49 -1.09
N GLU A 169 18.89 27.04 0.03
CA GLU A 169 19.55 25.75 0.13
C GLU A 169 18.54 24.60 0.04
N THR A 170 17.41 24.72 0.73
CA THR A 170 16.31 23.74 0.69
C THR A 170 15.73 23.60 -0.72
N ARG A 171 15.50 24.73 -1.41
CA ARG A 171 15.01 24.74 -2.80
C ARG A 171 15.98 24.09 -3.76
N LEU A 172 17.28 24.40 -3.63
CA LEU A 172 18.32 23.80 -4.47
C LEU A 172 18.36 22.28 -4.28
N LYS A 173 18.40 21.79 -3.04
CA LYS A 173 18.38 20.34 -2.74
C LYS A 173 17.14 19.65 -3.31
N LYS A 174 15.96 20.23 -3.12
CA LYS A 174 14.70 19.70 -3.69
C LYS A 174 14.74 19.67 -5.22
N ALA A 175 15.19 20.77 -5.84
CA ALA A 175 15.26 20.87 -7.30
C ALA A 175 16.21 19.82 -7.89
N ILE A 176 17.39 19.63 -7.31
CA ILE A 176 18.35 18.60 -7.73
C ILE A 176 17.71 17.20 -7.64
N ALA A 177 17.12 16.84 -6.51
CA ALA A 177 16.46 15.53 -6.35
C ALA A 177 15.36 15.30 -7.40
N ILE A 178 14.53 16.32 -7.66
CA ILE A 178 13.46 16.26 -8.67
C ILE A 178 14.03 16.09 -10.08
N ILE A 179 15.11 16.79 -10.42
CA ILE A 179 15.76 16.70 -11.73
C ILE A 179 16.35 15.32 -11.97
N GLU A 180 16.98 14.72 -10.96
CA GLU A 180 17.52 13.37 -11.03
C GLU A 180 16.40 12.34 -11.25
N GLU A 181 15.30 12.44 -10.53
CA GLU A 181 14.13 11.59 -10.74
C GLU A 181 13.47 11.81 -12.11
N LEU A 182 13.31 13.05 -12.56
CA LEU A 182 12.79 13.35 -13.90
C LEU A 182 13.68 12.74 -14.99
N THR A 183 15.00 12.85 -14.82
CA THR A 183 15.97 12.25 -15.75
C THR A 183 15.82 10.73 -15.83
N MET A 184 15.63 10.10 -14.69
CA MET A 184 15.38 8.67 -14.61
C MET A 184 14.03 8.30 -15.27
N ALA A 185 12.98 9.10 -15.05
CA ALA A 185 11.69 8.90 -15.70
C ALA A 185 11.81 8.99 -17.24
N LYS A 186 12.48 10.01 -17.75
CA LYS A 186 12.72 10.18 -19.19
C LYS A 186 13.50 9.01 -19.79
N LYS A 187 14.53 8.50 -19.12
CA LYS A 187 15.29 7.31 -19.55
C LYS A 187 14.42 6.06 -19.65
N ASN A 188 13.40 5.96 -18.82
CA ASN A 188 12.41 4.87 -18.84
C ASN A 188 11.23 5.12 -19.81
N GLY A 189 11.27 6.19 -20.60
CA GLY A 189 10.27 6.51 -21.62
C GLY A 189 9.00 7.20 -21.09
N PHE A 190 9.05 7.71 -19.85
CA PHE A 190 7.94 8.50 -19.30
C PHE A 190 7.99 9.96 -19.75
N SER A 191 6.82 10.54 -19.98
CA SER A 191 6.67 11.97 -20.20
C SER A 191 6.81 12.75 -18.88
N SER A 192 6.90 14.08 -18.97
CA SER A 192 6.88 14.93 -17.78
C SER A 192 5.55 14.83 -17.02
N ASP A 193 4.44 14.69 -17.72
CA ASP A 193 3.11 14.50 -17.10
C ASP A 193 3.03 13.14 -16.39
N ASP A 194 3.60 12.07 -16.96
CA ASP A 194 3.73 10.78 -16.30
C ASP A 194 4.55 10.88 -15.00
N PHE A 195 5.67 11.60 -15.08
CA PHE A 195 6.52 11.84 -13.90
C PHE A 195 5.75 12.57 -12.80
N LEU A 196 5.03 13.64 -13.14
CA LEU A 196 4.20 14.36 -12.16
C LEU A 196 3.09 13.47 -11.59
N GLN A 197 2.50 12.61 -12.40
CA GLN A 197 1.51 11.65 -11.93
C GLN A 197 2.13 10.66 -10.94
N ILE A 198 3.29 10.07 -11.23
CA ILE A 198 4.03 9.16 -10.33
C ILE A 198 4.35 9.88 -9.01
N LEU A 199 4.87 11.10 -9.10
CA LEU A 199 5.20 11.92 -7.93
C LEU A 199 3.98 12.24 -7.07
N SER A 200 2.82 12.53 -7.69
CA SER A 200 1.57 12.81 -6.97
C SER A 200 1.04 11.63 -6.17
N TYR A 201 1.36 10.40 -6.58
CA TYR A 201 1.09 9.18 -5.82
C TYR A 201 2.08 8.96 -4.66
N GLY A 202 3.17 9.73 -4.61
CA GLY A 202 4.25 9.56 -3.63
C GLY A 202 5.10 8.32 -3.89
N MET A 203 5.08 7.78 -5.10
CA MET A 203 5.85 6.58 -5.46
C MET A 203 7.31 6.95 -5.75
N PRO A 204 8.28 6.26 -5.12
CA PRO A 204 9.67 6.37 -5.54
C PRO A 204 9.84 5.86 -6.97
N LEU A 205 10.50 6.63 -7.83
CA LEU A 205 10.69 6.21 -9.23
C LEU A 205 11.49 4.90 -9.35
N LYS A 206 12.39 4.66 -8.40
CA LYS A 206 13.13 3.38 -8.30
C LYS A 206 12.20 2.17 -8.14
N SER A 207 11.09 2.32 -7.45
CA SER A 207 10.06 1.27 -7.35
C SER A 207 9.44 0.98 -8.73
N ILE A 208 9.13 2.02 -9.49
CA ILE A 208 8.59 1.88 -10.87
C ILE A 208 9.61 1.20 -11.79
N GLU A 209 10.88 1.56 -11.72
CA GLU A 209 11.94 0.87 -12.48
C GLU A 209 12.02 -0.62 -12.16
N ASN A 210 12.00 -0.96 -10.88
CA ASN A 210 12.02 -2.36 -10.44
C ASN A 210 10.79 -3.12 -10.98
N GLN A 211 9.59 -2.51 -10.94
CA GLN A 211 8.38 -3.11 -11.49
C GLN A 211 8.49 -3.34 -13.01
N LEU A 212 8.97 -2.34 -13.76
CA LEU A 212 9.20 -2.48 -15.21
C LEU A 212 10.25 -3.56 -15.53
N HIS A 213 11.28 -3.67 -14.70
CA HIS A 213 12.25 -4.75 -14.81
C HIS A 213 11.59 -6.12 -14.62
N PHE A 214 10.79 -6.29 -13.55
CA PHE A 214 10.06 -7.55 -13.30
C PHE A 214 9.09 -7.91 -14.41
N PHE A 215 8.39 -6.94 -15.01
CA PHE A 215 7.52 -7.22 -16.16
C PHE A 215 8.28 -7.75 -17.36
N LYS A 216 9.53 -7.29 -17.58
CA LYS A 216 10.38 -7.71 -18.71
C LYS A 216 11.08 -9.03 -18.47
N THR A 217 11.62 -9.25 -17.27
CA THR A 217 12.48 -10.40 -16.95
C THR A 217 11.72 -11.55 -16.26
N GLY A 218 10.50 -11.30 -15.79
CA GLY A 218 9.81 -12.18 -14.86
C GLY A 218 10.27 -11.98 -13.42
N ILE A 219 9.53 -12.59 -12.50
CA ILE A 219 9.84 -12.61 -11.07
C ILE A 219 10.43 -13.97 -10.73
N PRO A 220 11.55 -14.04 -9.99
CA PRO A 220 12.09 -15.31 -9.53
C PRO A 220 11.05 -16.11 -8.75
N LYS A 221 10.98 -17.43 -9.00
CA LYS A 221 10.11 -18.32 -8.26
C LYS A 221 10.78 -18.77 -6.97
N ALA A 222 9.98 -19.02 -5.94
CA ALA A 222 10.46 -19.62 -4.71
C ALA A 222 11.00 -21.04 -4.99
N ILE A 223 12.17 -21.35 -4.47
CA ILE A 223 12.78 -22.67 -4.58
C ILE A 223 12.46 -23.45 -3.31
N LEU A 224 11.44 -24.32 -3.39
CA LEU A 224 11.06 -25.17 -2.29
C LEU A 224 12.11 -26.28 -2.13
N GLU A 225 12.62 -26.44 -0.93
CA GLU A 225 13.50 -27.55 -0.56
C GLU A 225 12.70 -28.75 -0.04
N ARG A 226 11.76 -28.48 0.87
CA ARG A 226 10.81 -29.43 1.44
C ARG A 226 9.66 -28.74 2.16
N PRO A 227 8.50 -29.36 2.32
CA PRO A 227 7.45 -28.83 3.19
C PRO A 227 7.93 -28.81 4.65
N ALA A 228 7.53 -27.78 5.40
CA ALA A 228 7.71 -27.78 6.84
C ALA A 228 6.61 -28.64 7.50
N ILE A 229 7.04 -29.62 8.30
CA ILE A 229 6.16 -30.58 8.96
C ILE A 229 6.41 -30.58 10.47
N VAL A 230 5.56 -31.25 11.24
CA VAL A 230 5.77 -31.45 12.68
C VAL A 230 7.13 -32.13 12.92
N ARG A 231 7.95 -31.54 13.80
CA ARG A 231 9.33 -31.87 14.13
C ARG A 231 10.39 -31.44 13.10
N ASP A 232 9.98 -30.91 11.95
CA ASP A 232 10.88 -30.29 10.97
C ASP A 232 10.25 -28.96 10.49
N GLY A 233 10.45 -27.90 11.26
CA GLY A 233 9.96 -26.56 10.97
C GLY A 233 8.60 -26.18 11.58
N VAL A 234 7.75 -27.15 11.96
CA VAL A 234 6.49 -26.90 12.67
C VAL A 234 6.55 -27.47 14.09
N LEU A 235 6.39 -26.62 15.09
CA LEU A 235 6.34 -26.96 16.49
C LEU A 235 4.94 -27.49 16.83
N LYS A 236 4.87 -28.67 17.43
CA LYS A 236 3.67 -29.21 18.06
C LYS A 236 3.84 -29.15 19.58
N LEU A 237 2.97 -28.40 20.24
CA LEU A 237 2.99 -28.29 21.69
C LEU A 237 2.33 -29.50 22.33
N SER A 238 2.91 -30.03 23.42
CA SER A 238 2.20 -30.92 24.32
C SER A 238 1.18 -30.13 25.14
N ASP A 239 0.20 -30.80 25.75
CA ASP A 239 -0.82 -30.14 26.58
C ASP A 239 -0.18 -29.33 27.72
N GLN A 240 0.87 -29.87 28.35
CA GLN A 240 1.62 -29.17 29.39
C GLN A 240 2.31 -27.90 28.86
N GLN A 241 3.03 -28.01 27.75
CA GLN A 241 3.68 -26.86 27.10
C GLN A 241 2.67 -25.79 26.68
N PHE A 242 1.52 -26.22 26.15
CA PHE A 242 0.44 -25.33 25.76
C PHE A 242 -0.03 -24.50 26.99
N GLN A 243 -0.32 -25.20 28.09
CA GLN A 243 -0.77 -24.53 29.32
C GLN A 243 0.33 -23.61 29.92
N ASP A 244 1.59 -24.03 29.88
CA ASP A 244 2.72 -23.22 30.36
C ASP A 244 2.83 -21.90 29.56
N PHE A 245 2.65 -21.95 28.24
CA PHE A 245 2.69 -20.73 27.41
C PHE A 245 1.49 -19.83 27.64
N VAL A 246 0.28 -20.39 27.80
CA VAL A 246 -0.90 -19.60 28.17
C VAL A 246 -0.68 -18.90 29.50
N ASN A 247 -0.20 -19.64 30.52
CA ASN A 247 0.07 -19.09 31.86
C ASN A 247 1.15 -18.00 31.82
N ARG A 248 2.22 -18.20 31.04
CA ARG A 248 3.25 -17.20 30.87
C ARG A 248 2.68 -15.91 30.28
N PHE A 249 1.90 -16.01 29.21
CA PHE A 249 1.28 -14.85 28.61
C PHE A 249 0.39 -14.11 29.60
N GLU A 250 -0.49 -14.83 30.32
CA GLU A 250 -1.38 -14.21 31.31
C GLU A 250 -0.64 -13.51 32.45
N ALA A 251 0.50 -14.09 32.89
CA ALA A 251 1.29 -13.53 33.98
C ALA A 251 2.05 -12.25 33.58
N GLU A 252 2.54 -12.18 32.34
CA GLU A 252 3.46 -11.13 31.89
C GLU A 252 2.78 -10.04 31.04
N LYS A 253 1.60 -10.28 30.47
CA LYS A 253 0.91 -9.35 29.54
C LYS A 253 0.64 -7.96 30.12
N GLY A 254 0.50 -7.84 31.44
CA GLY A 254 0.27 -6.56 32.10
C GLY A 254 1.39 -5.54 31.95
N ASN A 255 2.59 -5.99 31.58
CA ASN A 255 3.75 -5.13 31.34
C ASN A 255 3.95 -4.79 29.86
N LEU A 256 3.04 -5.21 28.97
CA LEU A 256 3.18 -5.11 27.53
C LEU A 256 2.05 -4.30 26.92
N THR A 257 2.37 -3.60 25.85
CA THR A 257 1.38 -3.00 24.93
C THR A 257 0.95 -4.04 23.91
N LEU A 258 -0.31 -4.44 23.97
CA LEU A 258 -0.92 -5.41 23.06
C LEU A 258 -1.79 -4.71 22.03
N GLN A 259 -1.68 -5.11 20.76
CA GLN A 259 -2.52 -4.56 19.69
C GLN A 259 -2.99 -5.66 18.75
N LYS A 260 -4.23 -5.55 18.27
CA LYS A 260 -4.78 -6.43 17.25
C LYS A 260 -4.84 -5.69 15.93
N PHE A 261 -4.18 -6.22 14.89
CA PHE A 261 -4.14 -5.68 13.54
C PHE A 261 -5.01 -6.54 12.60
N VAL A 262 -6.01 -5.91 11.99
CA VAL A 262 -7.03 -6.58 11.19
C VAL A 262 -7.11 -5.97 9.79
N PRO A 263 -6.58 -6.63 8.75
CA PRO A 263 -6.84 -6.24 7.36
C PRO A 263 -8.35 -6.35 7.04
N ALA A 264 -9.01 -5.23 6.72
CA ALA A 264 -10.47 -5.15 6.56
C ALA A 264 -10.94 -4.39 5.31
N SER A 265 -10.03 -4.03 4.40
CA SER A 265 -10.35 -3.24 3.19
C SER A 265 -11.04 -4.05 2.07
N GLY A 266 -11.08 -5.38 2.16
CA GLY A 266 -11.60 -6.25 1.12
C GLY A 266 -13.11 -6.14 0.94
N ALA A 267 -13.57 -5.80 -0.28
CA ALA A 267 -14.98 -5.84 -0.65
C ALA A 267 -15.54 -7.28 -0.65
N ALA A 268 -16.84 -7.42 -0.37
CA ALA A 268 -17.51 -8.70 -0.33
C ALA A 268 -17.92 -9.25 -1.73
N SER A 269 -17.50 -8.60 -2.82
CA SER A 269 -17.89 -8.98 -4.18
C SER A 269 -17.64 -10.46 -4.50
N ARG A 270 -16.49 -11.01 -4.05
CA ARG A 270 -16.19 -12.44 -4.22
C ARG A 270 -17.12 -13.34 -3.40
N MET A 271 -17.57 -12.87 -2.24
CA MET A 271 -18.46 -13.62 -1.35
C MET A 271 -19.82 -13.89 -2.01
N PHE A 272 -20.29 -12.97 -2.85
CA PHE A 272 -21.57 -13.04 -3.54
C PHE A 272 -21.45 -13.33 -5.06
N GLN A 273 -20.27 -13.73 -5.53
CA GLN A 273 -19.98 -13.82 -6.97
C GLN A 273 -20.96 -14.72 -7.74
N PHE A 274 -21.31 -15.90 -7.23
CA PHE A 274 -22.24 -16.81 -7.89
C PHE A 274 -23.68 -16.25 -7.89
N LEU A 275 -24.09 -15.47 -6.88
CA LEU A 275 -25.39 -14.79 -6.86
C LEU A 275 -25.47 -13.65 -7.86
N ILE A 276 -24.36 -12.91 -8.04
CA ILE A 276 -24.27 -11.87 -9.06
C ILE A 276 -24.34 -12.50 -10.46
N ALA A 277 -23.62 -13.61 -10.68
CA ALA A 277 -23.68 -14.35 -11.94
C ALA A 277 -25.10 -14.87 -12.22
N PHE A 278 -25.79 -15.39 -11.20
CA PHE A 278 -27.18 -15.78 -11.30
C PHE A 278 -28.09 -14.62 -11.71
N LEU A 279 -28.00 -13.46 -11.06
CA LEU A 279 -28.82 -12.29 -11.38
C LEU A 279 -28.60 -11.76 -12.81
N ASN A 280 -27.40 -11.90 -13.34
CA ASN A 280 -27.04 -11.45 -14.69
C ASN A 280 -27.50 -12.41 -15.80
N ASP A 281 -27.60 -13.71 -15.50
CA ASP A 281 -27.85 -14.75 -16.51
C ASP A 281 -29.26 -15.35 -16.46
N PHE A 282 -29.97 -15.20 -15.33
CA PHE A 282 -31.27 -15.79 -15.09
C PHE A 282 -32.41 -14.84 -15.49
N ASP A 283 -33.35 -15.36 -16.28
CA ASP A 283 -34.59 -14.67 -16.61
C ASP A 283 -35.78 -15.51 -16.13
N ILE A 284 -36.46 -15.01 -15.09
CA ILE A 284 -37.61 -15.65 -14.48
C ILE A 284 -38.80 -15.84 -15.41
N THR A 285 -38.87 -15.10 -16.54
CA THR A 285 -39.92 -15.22 -17.53
C THR A 285 -39.71 -16.39 -18.47
N THR A 286 -38.47 -16.90 -18.59
CA THR A 286 -38.08 -17.90 -19.59
C THR A 286 -37.71 -19.25 -18.98
N GLU A 287 -37.22 -19.29 -17.76
CA GLU A 287 -36.84 -20.55 -17.11
C GLU A 287 -37.11 -20.52 -15.59
N THR A 288 -37.19 -21.72 -14.99
CA THR A 288 -37.23 -21.86 -13.52
C THR A 288 -35.83 -21.86 -12.91
N ILE A 289 -35.72 -21.52 -11.61
CA ILE A 289 -34.42 -21.56 -10.93
C ILE A 289 -33.79 -22.96 -10.97
N ASN A 290 -34.60 -24.02 -10.87
CA ASN A 290 -34.12 -25.40 -11.01
C ASN A 290 -33.56 -25.70 -12.42
N ALA A 291 -34.20 -25.18 -13.49
CA ALA A 291 -33.68 -25.32 -14.83
C ALA A 291 -32.34 -24.61 -15.01
N TYR A 292 -32.23 -23.38 -14.48
CA TYR A 292 -30.94 -22.64 -14.45
C TYR A 292 -29.84 -23.42 -13.73
N ILE A 293 -30.12 -23.94 -12.51
CA ILE A 293 -29.15 -24.72 -11.71
C ILE A 293 -28.65 -25.94 -12.53
N ASN A 294 -29.55 -26.68 -13.16
CA ASN A 294 -29.20 -27.85 -13.95
C ASN A 294 -28.38 -27.47 -15.20
N ARG A 295 -28.74 -26.39 -15.87
CA ARG A 295 -28.03 -25.88 -17.04
C ARG A 295 -26.61 -25.41 -16.73
N LYS A 296 -26.44 -24.70 -15.62
CA LYS A 296 -25.14 -24.12 -15.21
C LYS A 296 -24.33 -25.04 -14.28
N LYS A 297 -24.93 -26.08 -13.74
CA LYS A 297 -24.36 -26.96 -12.68
C LYS A 297 -23.94 -26.16 -11.43
N GLU A 298 -24.78 -25.18 -11.04
CA GLU A 298 -24.44 -24.19 -9.99
C GLU A 298 -24.79 -24.76 -8.59
N ASN A 299 -23.89 -25.57 -8.05
CA ASN A 299 -24.08 -26.20 -6.74
C ASN A 299 -24.11 -25.22 -5.58
N ASP A 300 -23.37 -24.10 -5.66
CA ASP A 300 -23.38 -23.08 -4.61
C ASP A 300 -24.76 -22.44 -4.47
N LEU A 301 -25.49 -22.26 -5.58
CA LEU A 301 -26.85 -21.74 -5.54
C LEU A 301 -27.82 -22.75 -4.89
N VAL A 302 -27.63 -24.07 -5.09
CA VAL A 302 -28.41 -25.12 -4.42
C VAL A 302 -28.23 -25.01 -2.91
N VAL A 303 -26.99 -24.95 -2.44
CA VAL A 303 -26.66 -24.83 -0.99
C VAL A 303 -27.23 -23.55 -0.42
N PHE A 304 -27.09 -22.43 -1.12
CA PHE A 304 -27.64 -21.15 -0.71
C PHE A 304 -29.16 -21.20 -0.52
N LEU A 305 -29.89 -21.70 -1.50
CA LEU A 305 -31.35 -21.76 -1.46
C LEU A 305 -31.85 -22.74 -0.37
N ALA A 306 -31.16 -23.87 -0.17
CA ALA A 306 -31.51 -24.83 0.87
C ALA A 306 -31.26 -24.26 2.28
N GLY A 307 -30.21 -23.43 2.43
CA GLY A 307 -29.85 -22.80 3.71
C GLY A 307 -30.42 -21.41 3.94
N MET A 308 -31.18 -20.85 3.00
CA MET A 308 -31.55 -19.43 2.94
C MET A 308 -32.11 -18.86 4.25
N GLU A 309 -32.95 -19.62 4.96
CA GLU A 309 -33.56 -19.19 6.22
C GLU A 309 -32.59 -19.11 7.42
N LYS A 310 -31.44 -19.77 7.30
CA LYS A 310 -30.39 -19.80 8.32
C LYS A 310 -29.47 -18.59 8.29
N PHE A 311 -29.46 -17.83 7.19
CA PHE A 311 -28.60 -16.65 7.10
C PHE A 311 -29.03 -15.58 8.11
N PRO A 312 -28.07 -14.87 8.73
CA PRO A 312 -28.36 -13.84 9.73
C PRO A 312 -29.32 -12.77 9.20
N PHE A 313 -29.15 -12.36 7.96
CA PHE A 313 -29.90 -11.31 7.28
C PHE A 313 -31.25 -11.77 6.69
N TYR A 314 -31.64 -13.05 6.82
CA TYR A 314 -32.85 -13.57 6.19
C TYR A 314 -34.11 -12.77 6.57
N LYS A 315 -34.32 -12.55 7.88
CA LYS A 315 -35.52 -11.86 8.37
C LYS A 315 -35.58 -10.40 7.91
N SER A 316 -34.46 -9.68 7.93
CA SER A 316 -34.37 -8.28 7.50
C SER A 316 -34.61 -8.15 6.00
N THR A 317 -34.02 -9.05 5.19
CA THR A 317 -34.21 -9.07 3.74
C THR A 317 -35.66 -9.35 3.38
N ARG A 318 -36.25 -10.38 3.97
CA ARG A 318 -37.66 -10.71 3.74
C ARG A 318 -38.61 -9.56 4.14
N ARG A 319 -38.35 -8.90 5.27
CA ARG A 319 -39.13 -7.73 5.71
C ARG A 319 -39.04 -6.61 4.66
N LYS A 320 -37.85 -6.28 4.20
CA LYS A 320 -37.64 -5.24 3.19
C LYS A 320 -38.39 -5.52 1.88
N ILE A 321 -38.42 -6.79 1.46
CA ILE A 321 -39.17 -7.20 0.25
C ILE A 321 -40.68 -7.00 0.45
N LYS A 322 -41.20 -7.44 1.60
CA LYS A 322 -42.64 -7.30 1.92
C LYS A 322 -43.09 -5.83 2.04
N GLU A 323 -42.24 -4.98 2.61
CA GLU A 323 -42.51 -3.54 2.69
C GLU A 323 -42.62 -2.89 1.31
N ALA A 324 -41.81 -3.35 0.34
CA ALA A 324 -41.80 -2.86 -1.04
C ALA A 324 -42.89 -3.51 -1.93
N ASN A 325 -43.39 -4.70 -1.57
CA ASN A 325 -44.31 -5.49 -2.39
C ASN A 325 -45.43 -6.07 -1.53
N PRO A 326 -46.57 -5.39 -1.43
CA PRO A 326 -47.72 -5.81 -0.60
C PRO A 326 -48.27 -7.20 -0.98
N ASP A 327 -48.12 -7.61 -2.21
CA ASP A 327 -48.59 -8.88 -2.78
C ASP A 327 -47.57 -10.06 -2.64
N TYR A 328 -46.43 -9.82 -1.96
CA TYR A 328 -45.34 -10.80 -1.77
C TYR A 328 -45.81 -12.19 -1.33
N ASP A 329 -46.82 -12.27 -0.46
CA ASP A 329 -47.24 -13.56 0.06
C ASP A 329 -47.95 -14.43 -1.00
N ALA A 330 -48.48 -13.83 -2.06
CA ALA A 330 -49.10 -14.49 -3.23
C ALA A 330 -48.09 -14.97 -4.28
N TRP A 331 -46.83 -14.50 -4.21
CA TRP A 331 -45.82 -14.85 -5.20
C TRP A 331 -45.41 -16.34 -5.17
N GLY A 332 -44.97 -16.84 -6.33
CA GLY A 332 -44.36 -18.16 -6.47
C GLY A 332 -43.04 -18.27 -5.72
N GLN A 333 -42.56 -19.51 -5.52
CA GLN A 333 -41.32 -19.74 -4.78
C GLN A 333 -40.09 -19.17 -5.51
N ASP A 334 -40.04 -19.29 -6.82
CA ASP A 334 -38.91 -18.76 -7.61
C ASP A 334 -38.89 -17.23 -7.62
N GLU A 335 -40.06 -16.57 -7.65
CA GLU A 335 -40.17 -15.13 -7.50
C GLU A 335 -39.64 -14.65 -6.14
N LYS A 336 -40.04 -15.33 -5.06
CA LYS A 336 -39.58 -15.02 -3.70
C LYS A 336 -38.06 -15.19 -3.56
N ARG A 337 -37.48 -16.27 -4.12
CA ARG A 337 -36.04 -16.55 -4.10
C ARG A 337 -35.24 -15.54 -4.93
N PHE A 338 -35.73 -15.23 -6.11
CA PHE A 338 -35.12 -14.22 -7.00
C PHE A 338 -35.12 -12.85 -6.33
N ALA A 339 -36.28 -12.42 -5.81
CA ALA A 339 -36.39 -11.15 -5.10
C ALA A 339 -35.49 -11.08 -3.87
N PHE A 340 -35.34 -12.21 -3.14
CA PHE A 340 -34.42 -12.29 -1.99
C PHE A 340 -32.96 -12.04 -2.40
N ILE A 341 -32.48 -12.74 -3.43
CA ILE A 341 -31.12 -12.57 -3.95
C ILE A 341 -30.92 -11.14 -4.46
N LYS A 342 -31.87 -10.64 -5.26
CA LYS A 342 -31.83 -9.27 -5.80
C LYS A 342 -31.75 -8.23 -4.68
N THR A 343 -32.56 -8.34 -3.63
CA THR A 343 -32.57 -7.39 -2.51
C THR A 343 -31.28 -7.40 -1.73
N MET A 344 -30.58 -8.54 -1.64
CA MET A 344 -29.29 -8.61 -0.96
C MET A 344 -28.17 -7.91 -1.76
N VAL A 345 -28.14 -8.09 -3.06
CA VAL A 345 -26.94 -7.83 -3.86
C VAL A 345 -27.03 -6.53 -4.67
N SER A 346 -28.26 -6.11 -5.08
CA SER A 346 -28.44 -4.92 -5.90
C SER A 346 -28.22 -3.62 -5.14
N SER A 347 -27.63 -2.62 -5.83
CA SER A 347 -27.34 -1.28 -5.32
C SER A 347 -28.56 -0.52 -4.77
N ASP A 348 -29.75 -0.82 -5.31
CA ASP A 348 -31.00 -0.16 -4.91
C ASP A 348 -31.52 -0.62 -3.52
N TYR A 349 -30.88 -1.65 -2.93
CA TYR A 349 -31.33 -2.26 -1.68
C TYR A 349 -30.19 -2.36 -0.67
N PHE A 350 -29.79 -3.59 -0.26
CA PHE A 350 -28.74 -3.78 0.75
C PHE A 350 -27.33 -3.63 0.21
N ASP A 351 -27.14 -3.89 -1.06
CA ASP A 351 -25.84 -3.77 -1.73
C ASP A 351 -24.69 -4.44 -0.97
N PHE A 352 -24.91 -5.68 -0.48
CA PHE A 352 -23.91 -6.39 0.29
C PHE A 352 -22.62 -6.67 -0.49
N ALA A 353 -22.72 -6.80 -1.81
CA ALA A 353 -21.57 -7.15 -2.64
C ALA A 353 -20.54 -6.02 -2.78
N SER A 354 -20.97 -4.75 -2.71
CA SER A 354 -20.06 -3.59 -2.78
C SER A 354 -19.45 -3.23 -1.43
N LYS A 355 -20.09 -3.66 -0.34
CA LYS A 355 -19.66 -3.35 1.02
C LYS A 355 -18.45 -4.17 1.45
N PRO A 356 -17.61 -3.66 2.34
CA PRO A 356 -16.54 -4.45 2.94
C PRO A 356 -17.11 -5.55 3.84
N LYS A 357 -16.47 -6.72 3.85
CA LYS A 357 -16.90 -7.88 4.67
C LYS A 357 -17.08 -7.52 6.14
N GLY A 358 -16.24 -6.64 6.67
CA GLY A 358 -16.20 -6.28 8.10
C GLY A 358 -17.51 -5.73 8.65
N ILE A 359 -18.35 -5.11 7.82
CA ILE A 359 -19.60 -4.47 8.23
C ILE A 359 -20.85 -5.29 7.87
N LEU A 360 -20.69 -6.47 7.25
CA LEU A 360 -21.82 -7.33 6.92
C LEU A 360 -22.28 -8.16 8.12
N PRO A 361 -23.57 -8.48 8.26
CA PRO A 361 -24.05 -9.35 9.33
C PRO A 361 -23.62 -10.80 9.08
N PHE A 362 -22.67 -11.29 9.88
CA PHE A 362 -22.15 -12.67 9.79
C PHE A 362 -22.83 -13.61 10.79
N HIS A 363 -23.19 -13.13 11.97
CA HIS A 363 -23.68 -13.96 13.04
C HIS A 363 -25.02 -13.45 13.61
N LYS A 364 -25.82 -14.38 14.08
CA LYS A 364 -27.11 -14.06 14.67
C LYS A 364 -27.12 -14.47 16.14
N TYR A 365 -27.14 -13.46 17.01
CA TYR A 365 -27.38 -13.63 18.43
C TYR A 365 -28.85 -13.49 18.77
N LYS A 366 -29.24 -13.79 20.04
CA LYS A 366 -30.62 -13.68 20.47
C LYS A 366 -31.18 -12.27 20.32
N ALA A 367 -30.40 -11.26 20.65
CA ALA A 367 -30.80 -9.85 20.69
C ALA A 367 -30.49 -9.07 19.42
N HIS A 368 -29.40 -9.43 18.66
CA HIS A 368 -28.91 -8.64 17.54
C HIS A 368 -28.20 -9.49 16.50
N LEU A 369 -27.82 -8.85 15.39
CA LEU A 369 -26.94 -9.40 14.36
C LEU A 369 -25.55 -8.83 14.56
N ALA A 370 -24.54 -9.69 14.64
CA ALA A 370 -23.15 -9.28 14.79
C ALA A 370 -22.39 -9.27 13.46
N THR A 371 -21.52 -8.29 13.33
CA THR A 371 -20.59 -8.16 12.19
C THR A 371 -19.22 -8.75 12.52
N PRO A 372 -18.36 -9.03 11.51
CA PRO A 372 -16.98 -9.39 11.78
C PRO A 372 -16.22 -8.39 12.67
N VAL A 373 -16.46 -7.10 12.50
CA VAL A 373 -15.87 -6.06 13.37
C VAL A 373 -16.22 -6.33 14.83
N GLU A 374 -17.49 -6.60 15.14
CA GLU A 374 -17.93 -6.91 16.51
C GLU A 374 -17.24 -8.19 17.04
N GLU A 375 -17.14 -9.23 16.22
CA GLU A 375 -16.46 -10.47 16.65
C GLU A 375 -14.96 -10.22 16.92
N HIS A 376 -14.31 -9.36 16.13
CA HIS A 376 -12.94 -8.96 16.42
C HIS A 376 -12.77 -8.19 17.71
N PHE A 377 -13.77 -7.42 18.13
CA PHE A 377 -13.80 -6.78 19.46
C PHE A 377 -13.89 -7.81 20.57
N LYS A 378 -14.84 -8.76 20.49
CA LYS A 378 -14.97 -9.85 21.45
C LYS A 378 -13.67 -10.66 21.60
N GLU A 379 -13.06 -10.98 20.48
CA GLU A 379 -11.76 -11.67 20.48
C GLU A 379 -10.64 -10.83 21.12
N ALA A 380 -10.56 -9.52 20.82
CA ALA A 380 -9.51 -8.65 21.37
C ALA A 380 -9.60 -8.59 22.91
N ILE A 381 -10.79 -8.53 23.45
CA ILE A 381 -11.02 -8.57 24.91
C ILE A 381 -10.46 -9.85 25.52
N LEU A 382 -10.58 -10.97 24.83
CA LEU A 382 -10.14 -12.27 25.35
C LEU A 382 -8.61 -12.44 25.37
N TYR A 383 -7.87 -11.89 24.36
CA TYR A 383 -6.44 -12.15 24.26
C TYR A 383 -5.55 -10.93 23.94
N ALA A 384 -6.10 -9.81 23.49
CA ALA A 384 -5.32 -8.61 23.16
C ALA A 384 -5.60 -7.45 24.11
N THR A 385 -5.88 -7.77 25.38
CA THR A 385 -6.18 -6.81 26.46
C THR A 385 -5.15 -6.91 27.56
N ALA A 386 -4.52 -5.77 27.90
CA ALA A 386 -3.64 -5.60 29.04
C ALA A 386 -4.12 -4.39 29.84
N ASN A 387 -4.08 -4.47 31.18
CA ASN A 387 -4.47 -3.37 32.08
C ASN A 387 -5.85 -2.78 31.77
N LYS A 388 -6.82 -3.61 31.41
CA LYS A 388 -8.17 -3.20 30.99
C LYS A 388 -8.21 -2.32 29.75
N GLN A 389 -7.18 -2.33 28.91
CA GLN A 389 -7.12 -1.62 27.65
C GLN A 389 -6.96 -2.61 26.50
N SER A 390 -7.82 -2.50 25.50
CA SER A 390 -7.74 -3.23 24.23
C SER A 390 -7.45 -2.25 23.11
N GLN A 391 -6.48 -2.57 22.27
CA GLN A 391 -6.14 -1.75 21.10
C GLN A 391 -6.39 -2.57 19.83
N LEU A 392 -7.26 -2.05 18.97
CA LEU A 392 -7.55 -2.63 17.65
C LEU A 392 -7.18 -1.65 16.56
N HIS A 393 -6.58 -2.16 15.50
CA HIS A 393 -6.25 -1.40 14.32
C HIS A 393 -6.83 -2.09 13.09
N PHE A 394 -7.71 -1.39 12.37
CA PHE A 394 -8.28 -1.89 11.13
C PHE A 394 -7.66 -1.16 9.92
N THR A 395 -7.25 -1.91 8.91
CA THR A 395 -6.94 -1.30 7.61
C THR A 395 -8.19 -1.34 6.74
N ILE A 396 -8.69 -0.19 6.35
CA ILE A 396 -9.95 -0.05 5.61
C ILE A 396 -9.75 0.73 4.31
N SER A 397 -10.77 0.75 3.44
CA SER A 397 -10.82 1.68 2.32
C SER A 397 -11.36 3.03 2.77
N ALA A 398 -10.77 4.13 2.34
CA ALA A 398 -11.24 5.48 2.67
C ALA A 398 -12.69 5.72 2.25
N THR A 399 -13.16 5.05 1.19
CA THR A 399 -14.54 5.14 0.71
C THR A 399 -15.59 4.60 1.70
N HIS A 400 -15.16 3.76 2.66
CA HIS A 400 -16.06 3.14 3.64
C HIS A 400 -15.80 3.61 5.08
N GLN A 401 -14.98 4.63 5.26
CA GLN A 401 -14.59 5.13 6.60
C GLN A 401 -15.80 5.42 7.48
N ASN A 402 -16.73 6.25 7.00
CA ASN A 402 -17.90 6.65 7.80
C ASN A 402 -18.71 5.45 8.29
N GLN A 403 -18.90 4.43 7.43
CA GLN A 403 -19.64 3.22 7.77
C GLN A 403 -18.93 2.41 8.87
N PHE A 404 -17.60 2.34 8.83
CA PHE A 404 -16.82 1.69 9.88
C PHE A 404 -16.86 2.48 11.19
N GLU A 405 -16.72 3.79 11.14
CA GLU A 405 -16.75 4.67 12.33
C GLU A 405 -18.11 4.61 13.04
N GLU A 406 -19.20 4.71 12.29
CA GLU A 406 -20.57 4.59 12.84
C GLU A 406 -20.76 3.24 13.55
N LEU A 407 -20.41 2.14 12.87
CA LEU A 407 -20.52 0.79 13.43
C LEU A 407 -19.62 0.60 14.67
N VAL A 408 -18.38 1.07 14.62
CA VAL A 408 -17.43 0.97 15.74
C VAL A 408 -17.93 1.75 16.96
N ASN A 409 -18.46 2.95 16.76
CA ASN A 409 -18.99 3.76 17.85
C ASN A 409 -20.18 3.09 18.53
N GLU A 410 -21.09 2.47 17.76
CA GLU A 410 -22.22 1.71 18.28
C GLU A 410 -21.75 0.49 19.11
N ILE A 411 -20.86 -0.32 18.55
CA ILE A 411 -20.33 -1.53 19.22
C ILE A 411 -19.57 -1.14 20.49
N LYS A 412 -18.69 -0.15 20.40
CA LYS A 412 -17.83 0.30 21.49
C LYS A 412 -18.64 0.71 22.71
N SER A 413 -19.65 1.56 22.51
CA SER A 413 -20.51 2.04 23.59
C SER A 413 -21.19 0.89 24.35
N ASN A 414 -21.65 -0.12 23.63
CA ASN A 414 -22.29 -1.29 24.22
C ASN A 414 -21.30 -2.15 25.02
N MET A 415 -20.14 -2.44 24.43
CA MET A 415 -19.15 -3.35 25.01
C MET A 415 -18.36 -2.76 26.18
N GLU A 416 -18.01 -1.47 26.14
CA GLU A 416 -17.32 -0.81 27.26
C GLU A 416 -18.18 -0.74 28.51
N SER A 417 -19.50 -0.56 28.36
CA SER A 417 -20.43 -0.55 29.48
C SER A 417 -20.59 -1.93 30.14
N GLU A 418 -20.53 -3.00 29.35
CA GLU A 418 -20.67 -4.38 29.84
C GLU A 418 -19.39 -4.91 30.50
N LEU A 419 -18.22 -4.52 30.03
CA LEU A 419 -16.94 -5.19 30.32
C LEU A 419 -15.99 -4.38 31.21
N ALA A 420 -16.35 -3.13 31.55
CA ALA A 420 -15.50 -2.21 32.35
C ALA A 420 -14.07 -2.13 31.83
N SER A 421 -13.91 -2.15 30.50
CA SER A 421 -12.65 -2.08 29.79
C SER A 421 -12.68 -0.97 28.74
N THR A 422 -11.58 -0.26 28.53
CA THR A 422 -11.46 0.75 27.48
C THR A 422 -11.01 0.10 26.17
N ILE A 423 -11.71 0.41 25.09
CA ILE A 423 -11.39 -0.09 23.77
C ILE A 423 -10.94 1.08 22.88
N GLN A 424 -9.69 1.08 22.47
CA GLN A 424 -9.18 2.01 21.47
C GLN A 424 -9.22 1.37 20.08
N VAL A 425 -9.75 2.12 19.12
CA VAL A 425 -9.83 1.66 17.72
C VAL A 425 -9.23 2.71 16.81
N ASP A 426 -8.28 2.29 16.02
CA ASP A 426 -7.61 3.14 15.05
C ASP A 426 -7.83 2.57 13.63
N PHE A 427 -7.89 3.47 12.65
CA PHE A 427 -8.02 3.11 11.25
C PHE A 427 -6.80 3.59 10.47
N SER A 428 -6.42 2.82 9.47
CA SER A 428 -5.47 3.26 8.44
C SER A 428 -5.91 2.80 7.05
N TYR A 429 -5.34 3.47 6.05
CA TYR A 429 -5.63 3.19 4.64
C TYR A 429 -4.37 2.68 3.96
N GLN A 430 -4.53 1.87 2.92
CA GLN A 430 -3.41 1.58 2.05
C GLN A 430 -2.92 2.89 1.43
N LYS A 431 -1.62 3.15 1.54
CA LYS A 431 -1.01 4.36 0.97
C LYS A 431 -0.96 4.27 -0.55
N SER A 432 -1.30 5.35 -1.26
CA SER A 432 -1.17 5.42 -2.73
C SER A 432 0.26 5.18 -3.22
N ALA A 433 1.27 5.52 -2.41
CA ALA A 433 2.68 5.22 -2.68
C ALA A 433 2.99 3.72 -2.82
N THR A 434 2.11 2.84 -2.31
CA THR A 434 2.22 1.38 -2.43
C THR A 434 1.43 0.80 -3.61
N ASP A 435 0.77 1.62 -4.40
CA ASP A 435 0.16 1.18 -5.64
C ASP A 435 1.23 0.76 -6.65
N THR A 436 0.86 0.01 -7.66
CA THR A 436 1.79 -0.51 -8.66
C THR A 436 1.36 -0.11 -10.06
N LEU A 437 2.33 0.09 -10.94
CA LEU A 437 2.07 0.44 -12.33
C LEU A 437 1.43 -0.75 -13.06
N ALA A 438 0.32 -0.50 -13.76
CA ALA A 438 -0.22 -1.46 -14.71
C ALA A 438 0.50 -1.37 -16.05
N VAL A 439 0.72 -2.52 -16.71
CA VAL A 439 1.28 -2.56 -18.05
C VAL A 439 0.39 -3.38 -18.99
N THR A 440 0.53 -3.15 -20.28
CA THR A 440 -0.08 -3.96 -21.34
C THR A 440 0.53 -5.37 -21.37
N LEU A 441 0.02 -6.26 -22.21
CA LEU A 441 0.59 -7.61 -22.34
C LEU A 441 2.03 -7.60 -22.85
N ASP A 442 2.43 -6.57 -23.60
CA ASP A 442 3.77 -6.33 -24.16
C ASP A 442 4.68 -5.49 -23.24
N ASN A 443 4.31 -5.34 -21.98
CA ASN A 443 5.09 -4.66 -20.93
C ASN A 443 5.26 -3.14 -21.10
N THR A 444 4.44 -2.50 -21.93
CA THR A 444 4.40 -1.03 -21.99
C THR A 444 3.44 -0.47 -20.94
N PRO A 445 3.67 0.73 -20.37
CA PRO A 445 2.76 1.32 -19.39
C PRO A 445 1.32 1.39 -19.91
N PHE A 446 0.37 0.85 -19.15
CA PHE A 446 -1.04 0.87 -19.51
C PHE A 446 -1.62 2.26 -19.25
N ARG A 447 -2.39 2.78 -20.24
CA ARG A 447 -2.98 4.11 -20.17
C ARG A 447 -4.51 4.03 -20.25
N ASP A 448 -5.15 4.92 -19.51
CA ASP A 448 -6.59 5.11 -19.58
C ASP A 448 -7.01 5.90 -20.85
N GLU A 449 -8.30 6.18 -20.98
CA GLU A 449 -8.89 6.92 -22.11
C GLU A 449 -8.39 8.37 -22.21
N LYS A 450 -7.86 8.92 -21.11
CA LYS A 450 -7.26 10.26 -21.06
C LYS A 450 -5.76 10.26 -21.31
N GLY A 451 -5.16 9.09 -21.58
CA GLY A 451 -3.74 8.90 -21.78
C GLY A 451 -2.92 8.86 -20.48
N GLN A 452 -3.55 8.88 -19.30
CA GLN A 452 -2.89 8.82 -18.00
C GLN A 452 -2.44 7.40 -17.66
N LEU A 453 -1.36 7.29 -16.89
CA LEU A 453 -0.90 6.00 -16.36
C LEU A 453 -1.96 5.39 -15.45
N VAL A 454 -2.09 4.08 -15.50
CA VAL A 454 -3.00 3.35 -14.63
C VAL A 454 -2.20 2.69 -13.52
N PHE A 455 -2.53 3.03 -12.28
CA PHE A 455 -2.02 2.38 -11.09
C PHE A 455 -3.06 1.44 -10.50
N ARG A 456 -2.59 0.42 -9.79
CA ARG A 456 -3.41 -0.59 -9.14
C ARG A 456 -2.96 -0.81 -7.71
N PRO A 457 -3.87 -1.06 -6.77
CA PRO A 457 -3.48 -1.44 -5.41
C PRO A 457 -2.47 -2.60 -5.42
N GLY A 458 -1.40 -2.46 -4.66
CA GLY A 458 -0.30 -3.42 -4.57
C GLY A 458 -0.63 -4.73 -3.85
N GLY A 459 -1.91 -4.97 -3.50
CA GLY A 459 -2.37 -6.14 -2.77
C GLY A 459 -2.10 -6.03 -1.26
N HIS A 460 -2.29 -7.15 -0.53
CA HIS A 460 -2.12 -7.14 0.92
C HIS A 460 -0.66 -6.94 1.39
N GLY A 461 0.30 -7.06 0.49
CA GLY A 461 1.71 -6.74 0.77
C GLY A 461 1.94 -5.27 1.10
N ALA A 462 1.15 -4.37 0.54
CA ALA A 462 1.16 -2.94 0.85
C ALA A 462 0.94 -2.64 2.34
N LEU A 463 0.25 -3.54 3.05
CA LEU A 463 -0.10 -3.38 4.46
C LEU A 463 1.11 -3.48 5.41
N ILE A 464 2.29 -3.85 4.93
CA ILE A 464 3.52 -3.78 5.74
C ILE A 464 3.81 -2.34 6.19
N GLU A 465 3.46 -1.35 5.37
CA GLU A 465 3.57 0.08 5.71
C GLU A 465 2.62 0.49 6.85
N ASN A 466 1.41 -0.09 6.85
CA ASN A 466 0.42 0.13 7.92
C ASN A 466 0.89 -0.54 9.21
N LEU A 467 1.41 -1.77 9.13
CA LEU A 467 1.97 -2.50 10.27
C LEU A 467 3.20 -1.78 10.84
N ASN A 468 4.07 -1.25 9.97
CA ASN A 468 5.26 -0.47 10.34
C ASN A 468 4.93 0.81 11.11
N ALA A 469 3.74 1.36 10.94
CA ALA A 469 3.30 2.56 11.66
C ALA A 469 2.89 2.27 13.12
N LEU A 470 2.60 1.01 13.48
CA LEU A 470 2.16 0.64 14.82
C LEU A 470 3.32 0.66 15.83
N ASP A 471 2.99 0.86 17.10
CA ASP A 471 3.95 0.85 18.20
C ASP A 471 3.41 0.02 19.37
N ALA A 472 3.52 -1.30 19.26
CA ALA A 472 3.15 -2.24 20.29
C ALA A 472 4.26 -3.27 20.51
N ASP A 473 4.28 -3.90 21.69
CA ASP A 473 5.25 -4.94 22.01
C ASP A 473 4.85 -6.27 21.36
N ILE A 474 3.55 -6.55 21.33
CA ILE A 474 2.98 -7.73 20.67
C ILE A 474 1.80 -7.30 19.79
N ILE A 475 1.83 -7.74 18.54
CA ILE A 475 0.77 -7.51 17.57
C ILE A 475 0.16 -8.84 17.14
N PHE A 476 -1.16 -8.98 17.32
CA PHE A 476 -1.95 -10.11 16.82
C PHE A 476 -2.51 -9.77 15.45
N ILE A 477 -2.18 -10.55 14.41
CA ILE A 477 -2.68 -10.35 13.04
C ILE A 477 -3.69 -11.44 12.71
N LYS A 478 -4.86 -11.04 12.23
CA LYS A 478 -5.92 -11.94 11.79
C LYS A 478 -6.78 -11.28 10.72
N ASN A 479 -7.19 -12.02 9.70
CA ASN A 479 -8.07 -11.51 8.64
C ASN A 479 -9.47 -11.23 9.18
N ILE A 480 -10.10 -10.16 8.64
CA ILE A 480 -11.44 -9.71 9.03
C ILE A 480 -12.51 -10.80 8.93
N ASP A 481 -12.41 -11.68 7.96
CA ASP A 481 -13.41 -12.71 7.68
C ASP A 481 -13.19 -14.05 8.41
N ASN A 482 -12.09 -14.20 9.17
CA ASN A 482 -11.81 -15.39 9.97
C ASN A 482 -12.33 -15.21 11.41
N VAL A 483 -13.62 -15.31 11.59
CA VAL A 483 -14.32 -15.14 12.88
C VAL A 483 -15.26 -16.31 13.13
N ILE A 484 -15.65 -16.53 14.38
CA ILE A 484 -16.58 -17.57 14.76
C ILE A 484 -17.61 -17.04 15.76
N GLN A 485 -18.82 -17.63 15.77
CA GLN A 485 -19.88 -17.27 16.71
C GLN A 485 -19.77 -18.01 18.04
N ASN A 486 -19.28 -19.24 18.02
CA ASN A 486 -19.19 -20.13 19.18
C ASN A 486 -17.74 -20.54 19.42
N ARG A 487 -17.42 -21.04 20.64
CA ARG A 487 -16.08 -21.48 21.06
C ARG A 487 -14.96 -20.42 20.92
N THR A 488 -15.30 -19.15 20.96
CA THR A 488 -14.33 -18.03 20.84
C THR A 488 -13.26 -18.10 21.94
N GLU A 489 -13.64 -18.53 23.16
CA GLU A 489 -12.70 -18.73 24.27
C GLU A 489 -11.64 -19.79 23.96
N THR A 490 -12.05 -20.91 23.32
CA THR A 490 -11.11 -21.95 22.90
C THR A 490 -10.09 -21.39 21.89
N VAL A 491 -10.55 -20.63 20.88
CA VAL A 491 -9.66 -20.00 19.90
C VAL A 491 -8.72 -19.00 20.60
N ALA A 492 -9.23 -18.23 21.57
CA ALA A 492 -8.42 -17.28 22.32
C ALA A 492 -7.27 -17.95 23.09
N LEU A 493 -7.45 -19.15 23.62
CA LEU A 493 -6.37 -19.88 24.29
C LEU A 493 -5.20 -20.16 23.36
N TYR A 494 -5.48 -20.53 22.09
CA TYR A 494 -4.40 -20.74 21.11
C TYR A 494 -3.67 -19.45 20.76
N LYS A 495 -4.37 -18.31 20.72
CA LYS A 495 -3.73 -17.01 20.54
C LYS A 495 -2.79 -16.68 21.70
N LYS A 496 -3.24 -16.92 22.93
CA LYS A 496 -2.42 -16.74 24.13
C LYS A 496 -1.20 -17.66 24.14
N ALA A 497 -1.35 -18.91 23.73
CA ALA A 497 -0.23 -19.83 23.64
C ALA A 497 0.80 -19.38 22.61
N LEU A 498 0.38 -18.93 21.39
CA LEU A 498 1.28 -18.36 20.39
C LEU A 498 2.02 -17.13 20.92
N ALA A 499 1.35 -16.26 21.66
CA ALA A 499 1.98 -15.10 22.30
C ALA A 499 2.98 -15.53 23.38
N GLY A 500 2.66 -16.52 24.20
CA GLY A 500 3.59 -17.11 25.18
C GLY A 500 4.85 -17.70 24.54
N VAL A 501 4.71 -18.36 23.38
CA VAL A 501 5.86 -18.84 22.58
C VAL A 501 6.72 -17.66 22.13
N LEU A 502 6.09 -16.62 21.56
CA LEU A 502 6.81 -15.42 21.14
C LEU A 502 7.59 -14.80 22.29
N MET A 503 6.94 -14.57 23.43
CA MET A 503 7.56 -13.95 24.62
C MET A 503 8.77 -14.74 25.12
N LYS A 504 8.68 -16.08 25.16
CA LYS A 504 9.80 -16.94 25.53
C LYS A 504 10.98 -16.77 24.58
N LEU A 505 10.73 -16.76 23.27
CA LEU A 505 11.77 -16.62 22.26
C LEU A 505 12.40 -15.23 22.30
N GLN A 506 11.58 -14.17 22.40
CA GLN A 506 12.08 -12.80 22.52
C GLN A 506 12.96 -12.63 23.75
N THR A 507 12.54 -13.12 24.93
CA THR A 507 13.34 -13.04 26.15
C THR A 507 14.72 -13.67 25.94
N GLN A 508 14.78 -14.84 25.33
CA GLN A 508 16.05 -15.55 25.11
C GLN A 508 16.91 -14.84 24.05
N VAL A 509 16.34 -14.39 22.94
CA VAL A 509 17.02 -13.61 21.92
C VAL A 509 17.58 -12.30 22.50
N PHE A 510 16.78 -11.60 23.29
CA PHE A 510 17.18 -10.33 23.89
C PHE A 510 18.31 -10.50 24.92
N ASN A 511 18.28 -11.56 25.72
CA ASN A 511 19.37 -11.88 26.62
C ASN A 511 20.69 -12.11 25.88
N TYR A 512 20.66 -12.91 24.80
CA TYR A 512 21.87 -13.11 23.99
C TYR A 512 22.36 -11.81 23.34
N LEU A 513 21.48 -10.93 22.85
CA LEU A 513 21.86 -9.66 22.24
C LEU A 513 22.42 -8.64 23.24
N GLN A 514 21.95 -8.65 24.48
CA GLN A 514 22.47 -7.78 25.55
C GLN A 514 23.94 -8.12 25.90
N ASP A 515 24.27 -9.40 25.93
CA ASP A 515 25.60 -9.88 26.31
C ASP A 515 26.51 -10.20 25.13
N ILE A 516 26.05 -10.03 23.89
CA ILE A 516 26.66 -10.55 22.65
C ILE A 516 28.14 -10.13 22.48
N LYS A 517 28.51 -8.94 22.95
CA LYS A 517 29.91 -8.43 22.87
C LYS A 517 30.86 -9.04 23.90
N ARG A 518 30.35 -9.78 24.90
CA ARG A 518 31.11 -10.39 25.97
C ARG A 518 31.25 -11.90 25.82
N LEU A 519 30.66 -12.46 24.75
CA LEU A 519 30.59 -13.90 24.54
C LEU A 519 31.95 -14.50 24.21
N ASN A 520 32.20 -15.68 24.78
CA ASN A 520 33.29 -16.55 24.43
C ASN A 520 32.87 -17.61 23.38
N GLN A 521 33.76 -18.54 23.03
CA GLN A 521 33.49 -19.55 21.99
C GLN A 521 32.40 -20.54 22.41
N ASP A 522 32.31 -20.90 23.69
CA ASP A 522 31.31 -21.85 24.18
C ASP A 522 29.93 -21.24 24.20
N ASP A 523 29.80 -19.97 24.53
CA ASP A 523 28.55 -19.20 24.47
C ASP A 523 28.03 -19.15 23.03
N ILE A 524 28.94 -19.00 22.04
CA ILE A 524 28.56 -18.97 20.59
C ILE A 524 27.97 -20.31 20.17
N GLU A 525 28.48 -21.43 20.63
CA GLU A 525 27.95 -22.77 20.28
C GLU A 525 26.55 -22.98 20.89
N GLU A 526 26.31 -22.48 22.09
CA GLU A 526 24.99 -22.47 22.71
C GLU A 526 24.00 -21.66 21.84
N ILE A 527 24.39 -20.45 21.44
CA ILE A 527 23.56 -19.58 20.58
C ILE A 527 23.28 -20.24 19.25
N ILE A 528 24.26 -20.86 18.59
CA ILE A 528 24.06 -21.60 17.34
C ILE A 528 23.04 -22.72 17.51
N THR A 529 23.16 -23.46 18.62
CA THR A 529 22.23 -24.55 18.95
C THR A 529 20.81 -24.02 19.14
N PHE A 530 20.66 -22.87 19.80
CA PHE A 530 19.38 -22.18 19.95
C PHE A 530 18.84 -21.69 18.61
N VAL A 531 19.65 -21.03 17.78
CA VAL A 531 19.28 -20.52 16.45
C VAL A 531 18.78 -21.64 15.56
N LYS A 532 19.48 -22.77 15.53
CA LYS A 532 19.07 -23.95 14.73
C LYS A 532 17.80 -24.61 15.26
N ASN A 533 17.75 -24.90 16.57
CA ASN A 533 16.73 -25.77 17.13
C ASN A 533 15.45 -25.03 17.57
N LYS A 534 15.51 -23.73 17.84
CA LYS A 534 14.40 -22.92 18.34
C LYS A 534 13.92 -21.88 17.36
N LEU A 535 14.85 -21.27 16.61
CA LEU A 535 14.52 -20.25 15.61
C LEU A 535 14.42 -20.84 14.19
N ASN A 536 14.70 -22.14 14.02
CA ASN A 536 14.68 -22.83 12.73
C ASN A 536 15.46 -22.07 11.64
N THR A 537 16.64 -21.56 12.02
CA THR A 537 17.50 -20.79 11.12
C THR A 537 18.81 -21.54 10.94
N GLU A 538 19.14 -21.85 9.69
CA GLU A 538 20.44 -22.48 9.40
C GLU A 538 21.55 -21.44 9.46
N VAL A 539 22.71 -21.87 9.94
CA VAL A 539 23.93 -21.09 9.98
C VAL A 539 24.76 -21.45 8.75
N ILE A 540 25.36 -20.45 8.10
CA ILE A 540 26.17 -20.67 6.89
C ILE A 540 27.28 -21.68 7.11
N GLU A 541 27.59 -22.46 6.08
CA GLU A 541 28.60 -23.55 6.14
C GLU A 541 29.97 -23.07 6.62
N ASP A 542 30.40 -21.90 6.14
CA ASP A 542 31.71 -21.32 6.47
C ASP A 542 31.77 -20.62 7.84
N PHE A 543 30.72 -20.67 8.65
CA PHE A 543 30.69 -20.01 9.95
C PHE A 543 31.82 -20.41 10.89
N SER A 544 32.21 -21.69 10.86
CA SER A 544 33.32 -22.18 11.67
C SER A 544 34.66 -21.50 11.37
N LYS A 545 34.85 -21.03 10.13
CA LYS A 545 36.07 -20.34 9.65
C LYS A 545 36.14 -18.86 10.06
N TYR A 546 35.05 -18.30 10.58
CA TYR A 546 34.97 -16.89 10.95
C TYR A 546 35.76 -16.61 12.22
N THR A 547 36.37 -15.42 12.28
CA THR A 547 36.93 -14.89 13.53
C THR A 547 35.81 -14.68 14.56
N LEU A 548 36.15 -14.61 15.84
CA LEU A 548 35.19 -14.38 16.91
C LEU A 548 34.32 -13.13 16.64
N GLU A 549 34.97 -12.04 16.25
CA GLU A 549 34.25 -10.80 15.88
C GLU A 549 33.27 -10.99 14.73
N ASN A 550 33.66 -11.68 13.68
CA ASN A 550 32.78 -11.95 12.53
C ASN A 550 31.63 -12.90 12.93
N LYS A 551 31.86 -13.86 13.81
CA LYS A 551 30.83 -14.71 14.38
C LYS A 551 29.79 -13.90 15.16
N ILE A 552 30.26 -12.98 16.00
CA ILE A 552 29.42 -12.06 16.79
C ILE A 552 28.58 -11.18 15.85
N ASN A 553 29.20 -10.56 14.83
CA ASN A 553 28.48 -9.73 13.86
C ASN A 553 27.44 -10.51 13.10
N TYR A 554 27.74 -11.73 12.68
CA TYR A 554 26.82 -12.61 11.98
C TYR A 554 25.62 -13.00 12.86
N LEU A 555 25.87 -13.43 14.09
CA LEU A 555 24.82 -13.79 15.05
C LEU A 555 23.95 -12.57 15.42
N THR A 556 24.55 -11.40 15.58
CA THR A 556 23.81 -10.16 15.79
C THR A 556 22.85 -9.89 14.64
N ALA A 557 23.30 -10.03 13.41
CA ALA A 557 22.46 -9.81 12.22
C ALA A 557 21.32 -10.83 12.09
N ILE A 558 21.48 -12.06 12.56
CA ILE A 558 20.43 -13.08 12.58
C ILE A 558 19.42 -12.85 13.71
N LEU A 559 19.91 -12.51 14.92
CA LEU A 559 19.08 -12.41 16.11
C LEU A 559 18.33 -11.08 16.20
N ASN A 560 18.93 -9.97 15.71
CA ASN A 560 18.33 -8.64 15.77
C ASN A 560 17.36 -8.39 14.62
N ARG A 561 16.27 -9.14 14.60
CA ARG A 561 15.20 -9.09 13.59
C ARG A 561 13.82 -9.13 14.26
N PRO A 562 12.77 -8.63 13.59
CA PRO A 562 11.40 -8.88 14.03
C PRO A 562 11.12 -10.39 14.11
N ILE A 563 10.26 -10.79 15.04
CA ILE A 563 9.91 -12.19 15.25
C ILE A 563 8.41 -12.37 14.99
N ARG A 564 8.06 -13.42 14.26
CA ARG A 564 6.66 -13.86 14.12
C ARG A 564 6.50 -15.32 14.52
N VAL A 565 5.44 -15.58 15.27
CA VAL A 565 4.95 -16.92 15.56
C VAL A 565 3.64 -17.11 14.81
N CYS A 566 3.58 -18.08 13.92
CA CYS A 566 2.44 -18.30 13.04
C CYS A 566 1.75 -19.62 13.39
N GLY A 567 0.47 -19.56 13.68
CA GLY A 567 -0.37 -20.76 13.79
C GLY A 567 -0.52 -21.42 12.42
N MET A 568 -0.34 -22.74 12.37
CA MET A 568 -0.50 -23.55 11.16
C MET A 568 -1.55 -24.61 11.42
N VAL A 569 -2.54 -24.73 10.56
CA VAL A 569 -3.57 -25.78 10.62
C VAL A 569 -3.23 -26.92 9.67
N LYS A 570 -3.74 -28.12 9.94
CA LYS A 570 -3.63 -29.22 8.99
C LYS A 570 -4.32 -28.84 7.68
N ASN A 571 -3.67 -29.19 6.56
CA ASN A 571 -4.21 -28.97 5.23
C ASN A 571 -5.27 -30.04 4.89
N GLU A 572 -6.51 -29.61 4.67
CA GLU A 572 -7.63 -30.48 4.26
C GLU A 572 -8.09 -30.16 2.82
N GLY A 573 -7.21 -29.50 2.01
CA GLY A 573 -7.50 -29.11 0.63
C GLY A 573 -7.84 -27.63 0.47
N GLU A 574 -7.61 -26.82 1.50
CA GLU A 574 -7.82 -25.38 1.43
C GLU A 574 -6.81 -24.70 0.50
N PRO A 575 -7.25 -23.80 -0.40
CA PRO A 575 -6.34 -23.00 -1.22
C PRO A 575 -5.70 -21.91 -0.37
N GLY A 576 -4.37 -21.74 -0.49
CA GLY A 576 -3.62 -20.68 0.18
C GLY A 576 -2.15 -21.04 0.37
N GLY A 577 -1.47 -20.28 1.20
CA GLY A 577 -0.06 -20.48 1.50
C GLY A 577 0.18 -21.55 2.54
N GLY A 578 1.23 -22.36 2.35
CA GLY A 578 1.72 -23.36 3.29
C GLY A 578 3.10 -23.04 3.84
N PRO A 579 3.50 -23.68 4.94
CA PRO A 579 4.84 -23.57 5.50
C PRO A 579 5.83 -24.46 4.74
N PHE A 580 6.96 -23.85 4.30
CA PHE A 580 8.01 -24.54 3.56
C PHE A 580 9.40 -24.09 4.04
N TRP A 581 10.36 -24.99 3.89
CA TRP A 581 11.76 -24.64 3.84
C TRP A 581 12.07 -24.17 2.42
N VAL A 582 12.58 -22.95 2.31
CA VAL A 582 12.88 -22.28 1.04
C VAL A 582 14.35 -21.89 1.00
N ARG A 583 14.98 -22.11 -0.14
CA ARG A 583 16.35 -21.68 -0.40
C ARG A 583 16.35 -20.26 -0.92
N ASP A 584 17.03 -19.35 -0.21
CA ASP A 584 17.18 -17.96 -0.65
C ASP A 584 18.19 -17.84 -1.81
N SER A 585 18.34 -16.64 -2.37
CA SER A 585 19.27 -16.35 -3.46
C SER A 585 20.76 -16.53 -3.09
N LYS A 586 21.07 -16.67 -1.80
CA LYS A 586 22.43 -16.92 -1.27
C LYS A 586 22.64 -18.40 -0.93
N GLY A 587 21.64 -19.24 -1.12
CA GLY A 587 21.67 -20.66 -0.82
C GLY A 587 21.27 -21.03 0.62
N ASN A 588 20.92 -20.05 1.48
CA ASN A 588 20.51 -20.32 2.85
C ASN A 588 19.10 -20.89 2.89
N LEU A 589 18.84 -21.82 3.82
CA LEU A 589 17.50 -22.36 4.09
C LEU A 589 16.80 -21.51 5.15
N THR A 590 15.57 -21.11 4.83
CA THR A 590 14.70 -20.31 5.72
C THR A 590 13.27 -20.87 5.71
N LEU A 591 12.57 -20.74 6.83
CA LEU A 591 11.14 -21.05 6.90
C LEU A 591 10.32 -19.92 6.32
N GLN A 592 9.49 -20.24 5.32
CA GLN A 592 8.64 -19.26 4.64
C GLN A 592 7.20 -19.77 4.50
N ILE A 593 6.26 -18.84 4.44
CA ILE A 593 4.90 -19.12 3.96
C ILE A 593 4.92 -18.90 2.46
N VAL A 594 4.62 -19.93 1.67
CA VAL A 594 4.64 -19.87 0.21
C VAL A 594 3.28 -20.21 -0.36
N GLU A 595 2.81 -19.37 -1.30
CA GLU A 595 1.59 -19.58 -2.07
C GLU A 595 1.90 -20.23 -3.42
N SER A 596 0.95 -20.97 -4.00
CA SER A 596 1.13 -21.64 -5.29
C SER A 596 1.54 -20.71 -6.43
N SER A 597 1.11 -19.44 -6.39
CA SER A 597 1.50 -18.41 -7.36
C SER A 597 3.01 -18.08 -7.34
N GLN A 598 3.68 -18.35 -6.24
CA GLN A 598 5.12 -18.11 -6.06
C GLN A 598 5.98 -19.31 -6.53
N VAL A 599 5.39 -20.46 -6.78
CA VAL A 599 6.08 -21.68 -7.19
C VAL A 599 6.11 -21.81 -8.72
N ASP A 600 7.16 -22.45 -9.24
CA ASP A 600 7.22 -22.77 -10.66
C ASP A 600 6.36 -24.01 -10.96
N MET A 601 5.16 -23.76 -11.47
CA MET A 601 4.19 -24.81 -11.83
C MET A 601 4.59 -25.62 -13.08
N GLN A 602 5.65 -25.22 -13.80
CA GLN A 602 6.19 -25.98 -14.92
C GLN A 602 7.27 -26.97 -14.47
N ASN A 603 7.78 -26.83 -13.23
CA ASN A 603 8.74 -27.76 -12.66
C ASN A 603 8.01 -28.85 -11.84
N PRO A 604 7.97 -30.13 -12.32
CA PRO A 604 7.24 -31.20 -11.63
C PRO A 604 7.72 -31.43 -10.19
N GLN A 605 9.01 -31.30 -9.91
CA GLN A 605 9.57 -31.48 -8.58
C GLN A 605 9.04 -30.41 -7.60
N GLN A 606 8.94 -29.16 -8.04
CA GLN A 606 8.41 -28.09 -7.21
C GLN A 606 6.91 -28.24 -6.99
N VAL A 607 6.17 -28.73 -7.98
CA VAL A 607 4.73 -29.04 -7.84
C VAL A 607 4.52 -30.21 -6.87
N ASP A 608 5.34 -31.25 -6.94
CA ASP A 608 5.26 -32.38 -6.01
C ASP A 608 5.54 -31.93 -4.57
N LEU A 609 6.56 -31.09 -4.34
CA LEU A 609 6.85 -30.54 -3.02
C LEU A 609 5.68 -29.67 -2.50
N LEU A 610 5.09 -28.84 -3.37
CA LEU A 610 3.92 -28.03 -3.02
C LEU A 610 2.74 -28.90 -2.57
N ASN A 611 2.47 -30.01 -3.29
CA ASN A 611 1.37 -30.93 -2.99
C ASN A 611 1.60 -31.76 -1.72
N GLN A 612 2.84 -31.91 -1.26
CA GLN A 612 3.20 -32.58 -0.01
C GLN A 612 2.99 -31.73 1.24
N ALA A 613 2.51 -30.49 1.11
CA ALA A 613 2.26 -29.60 2.24
C ALA A 613 1.24 -30.22 3.20
N THR A 614 1.67 -30.52 4.42
CA THR A 614 0.81 -31.09 5.48
C THR A 614 0.04 -30.05 6.27
N HIS A 615 0.45 -28.80 6.16
CA HIS A 615 -0.12 -27.67 6.90
C HIS A 615 -0.41 -26.50 5.96
N PHE A 616 -1.29 -25.64 6.43
CA PHE A 616 -1.77 -24.45 5.73
C PHE A 616 -1.73 -23.25 6.68
N ASN A 617 -1.50 -22.04 6.14
CA ASN A 617 -1.48 -20.78 6.89
C ASN A 617 -2.89 -20.19 6.99
N PRO A 618 -3.54 -20.20 8.16
CA PRO A 618 -4.85 -19.57 8.36
C PRO A 618 -4.78 -18.03 8.49
N VAL A 619 -3.60 -17.44 8.39
CA VAL A 619 -3.32 -16.04 8.74
C VAL A 619 -3.64 -15.77 10.22
N ASP A 620 -2.91 -16.50 11.08
CA ASP A 620 -2.99 -16.42 12.52
C ASP A 620 -1.59 -16.16 13.08
N LEU A 621 -1.19 -14.89 13.16
CA LEU A 621 0.17 -14.49 13.49
C LEU A 621 0.21 -13.69 14.79
N VAL A 622 1.29 -13.89 15.55
CA VAL A 622 1.67 -13.07 16.70
C VAL A 622 3.07 -12.55 16.46
N CYS A 623 3.23 -11.23 16.47
CA CYS A 623 4.43 -10.55 16.01
C CYS A 623 5.03 -9.68 17.11
N GLY A 624 6.38 -9.72 17.24
CA GLY A 624 7.17 -8.78 18.02
C GLY A 624 7.98 -7.90 17.07
N ILE A 625 7.76 -6.60 17.13
CA ILE A 625 8.34 -5.62 16.20
C ILE A 625 9.35 -4.66 16.84
N LYS A 626 9.73 -4.90 18.10
CA LYS A 626 10.73 -4.13 18.81
C LYS A 626 11.99 -4.96 19.06
N ASN A 627 13.14 -4.29 19.07
CA ASN A 627 14.42 -4.91 19.37
C ASN A 627 14.65 -5.02 20.90
N TYR A 628 15.79 -5.60 21.31
CA TYR A 628 16.16 -5.78 22.71
C TYR A 628 16.38 -4.46 23.51
N GLN A 629 16.45 -3.32 22.83
CA GLN A 629 16.52 -1.97 23.42
C GLN A 629 15.14 -1.29 23.50
N GLY A 630 14.07 -1.99 23.12
CA GLY A 630 12.72 -1.44 23.07
C GLY A 630 12.47 -0.52 21.86
N GLN A 631 13.41 -0.43 20.93
CA GLN A 631 13.27 0.39 19.73
C GLN A 631 12.51 -0.39 18.64
N LYS A 632 11.64 0.29 17.93
CA LYS A 632 10.88 -0.28 16.84
C LYS A 632 11.77 -0.55 15.62
N PHE A 633 11.62 -1.72 15.00
CA PHE A 633 12.23 -1.99 13.71
C PHE A 633 11.54 -1.20 12.59
N ASP A 634 12.30 -0.79 11.57
CA ASP A 634 11.71 -0.44 10.29
C ASP A 634 11.42 -1.72 9.50
N LEU A 635 10.15 -2.14 9.52
CA LEU A 635 9.73 -3.41 8.94
C LEU A 635 9.93 -3.47 7.43
N THR A 636 10.02 -2.33 6.75
CA THR A 636 10.23 -2.27 5.30
C THR A 636 11.61 -2.78 4.89
N GLN A 637 12.60 -2.73 5.79
CA GLN A 637 13.95 -3.26 5.57
C GLN A 637 14.01 -4.79 5.54
N PHE A 638 12.95 -5.46 6.02
CA PHE A 638 12.89 -6.92 6.11
C PHE A 638 12.05 -7.56 4.99
N VAL A 639 11.65 -6.79 4.00
CA VAL A 639 10.89 -7.25 2.83
C VAL A 639 11.82 -7.90 1.80
N ASP A 640 11.44 -9.07 1.28
CA ASP A 640 12.02 -9.59 0.05
C ASP A 640 11.26 -9.07 -1.17
N HIS A 641 11.74 -8.01 -1.77
CA HIS A 641 11.13 -7.38 -2.94
C HIS A 641 11.08 -8.28 -4.19
N LYS A 642 11.80 -9.40 -4.20
CA LYS A 642 11.81 -10.35 -5.32
C LYS A 642 10.71 -11.42 -5.23
N SER A 643 9.94 -11.44 -4.15
CA SER A 643 8.89 -12.44 -3.89
C SER A 643 7.46 -11.96 -4.19
N GLY A 644 7.31 -10.84 -4.93
CA GLY A 644 6.03 -10.41 -5.48
C GLY A 644 5.57 -11.32 -6.62
N PHE A 645 4.45 -10.98 -7.26
CA PHE A 645 3.95 -11.74 -8.40
C PHE A 645 3.20 -10.87 -9.41
N ILE A 646 3.19 -11.33 -10.68
CA ILE A 646 2.50 -10.67 -11.77
C ILE A 646 1.16 -11.37 -12.00
N VAL A 647 0.07 -10.58 -12.01
CA VAL A 647 -1.28 -11.07 -12.30
C VAL A 647 -1.82 -10.44 -13.57
N GLN A 648 -2.55 -11.22 -14.35
CA GLN A 648 -3.33 -10.68 -15.46
C GLN A 648 -4.71 -10.26 -14.95
N LYS A 649 -5.14 -9.10 -15.33
CA LYS A 649 -6.44 -8.50 -14.99
C LYS A 649 -7.05 -7.87 -16.23
N ASN A 650 -8.28 -7.37 -16.11
CA ASN A 650 -8.97 -6.67 -17.16
C ASN A 650 -9.44 -5.30 -16.64
N LYS A 651 -9.36 -4.27 -17.48
CA LYS A 651 -9.96 -2.96 -17.22
C LYS A 651 -10.74 -2.51 -18.47
N ASN A 652 -12.06 -2.34 -18.34
CA ASN A 652 -12.93 -1.92 -19.43
C ASN A 652 -12.78 -2.80 -20.70
N GLY A 653 -12.71 -4.13 -20.53
CA GLY A 653 -12.53 -5.08 -21.64
C GLY A 653 -11.09 -5.23 -22.17
N LYS A 654 -10.14 -4.41 -21.71
CA LYS A 654 -8.75 -4.47 -22.14
C LYS A 654 -7.89 -5.26 -21.14
N PRO A 655 -7.15 -6.31 -21.57
CA PRO A 655 -6.28 -7.06 -20.69
C PRO A 655 -5.05 -6.23 -20.30
N LEU A 656 -4.63 -6.41 -19.05
CA LEU A 656 -3.42 -5.79 -18.49
C LEU A 656 -2.71 -6.74 -17.55
N LYS A 657 -1.43 -6.46 -17.29
CA LYS A 657 -0.66 -7.06 -16.20
C LYS A 657 -0.50 -6.04 -15.08
N ALA A 658 -0.58 -6.53 -13.84
CA ALA A 658 -0.30 -5.76 -12.64
C ALA A 658 0.72 -6.52 -11.77
N TYR A 659 1.60 -5.78 -11.13
CA TYR A 659 2.50 -6.31 -10.12
C TYR A 659 1.78 -6.27 -8.76
N GLU A 660 1.77 -7.37 -8.03
CA GLU A 660 1.37 -7.41 -6.64
C GLU A 660 2.62 -7.49 -5.77
N LEU A 661 2.68 -6.62 -4.76
CA LEU A 661 3.79 -6.56 -3.82
C LEU A 661 3.94 -7.89 -3.07
N PRO A 662 5.14 -8.21 -2.55
CA PRO A 662 5.33 -9.36 -1.67
C PRO A 662 4.28 -9.39 -0.57
N GLY A 663 3.49 -10.48 -0.50
CA GLY A 663 2.34 -10.56 0.42
C GLY A 663 2.73 -10.34 1.87
N LEU A 664 1.84 -9.77 2.69
CA LEU A 664 2.14 -9.33 4.06
C LEU A 664 2.77 -10.45 4.91
N TRP A 665 2.17 -11.64 4.90
CA TRP A 665 2.67 -12.80 5.64
C TRP A 665 3.62 -13.71 4.84
N ASN A 666 3.90 -13.36 3.58
CA ASN A 666 4.84 -14.08 2.72
C ASN A 666 6.14 -13.27 2.62
N GLY A 667 6.43 -12.73 1.45
CA GLY A 667 7.67 -12.01 1.16
C GLY A 667 7.87 -10.71 1.94
N ALA A 668 6.80 -10.03 2.40
CA ALA A 668 6.96 -8.83 3.22
C ALA A 668 7.54 -9.13 4.61
N MET A 669 7.41 -10.38 5.09
CA MET A 669 8.02 -10.85 6.35
C MET A 669 9.10 -11.91 6.11
N ALA A 670 9.67 -12.02 4.90
CA ALA A 670 10.61 -13.08 4.55
C ALA A 670 11.90 -13.07 5.39
N ASN A 671 12.36 -11.88 5.78
CA ASN A 671 13.59 -11.73 6.58
C ASN A 671 13.34 -11.65 8.09
N TRP A 672 12.13 -12.00 8.55
CA TRP A 672 11.81 -12.11 9.97
C TRP A 672 12.25 -13.47 10.52
N ILE A 673 12.50 -13.53 11.82
CA ILE A 673 12.57 -14.81 12.52
C ILE A 673 11.16 -15.40 12.52
N THR A 674 11.02 -16.60 11.93
CA THR A 674 9.73 -17.24 11.70
C THR A 674 9.64 -18.57 12.45
N VAL A 675 8.62 -18.74 13.29
CA VAL A 675 8.33 -19.97 14.01
C VAL A 675 6.90 -20.41 13.71
N PHE A 676 6.75 -21.62 13.20
CA PHE A 676 5.45 -22.23 12.95
C PHE A 676 5.02 -23.12 14.11
N VAL A 677 3.75 -23.02 14.51
CA VAL A 677 3.15 -23.82 15.60
C VAL A 677 1.87 -24.45 15.11
N GLU A 678 1.74 -25.78 15.23
CA GLU A 678 0.49 -26.48 14.91
C GLU A 678 -0.64 -26.00 15.83
N VAL A 679 -1.74 -25.56 15.23
CA VAL A 679 -2.98 -25.18 15.91
C VAL A 679 -4.16 -25.97 15.30
N PRO A 680 -5.24 -26.25 16.05
CA PRO A 680 -6.34 -27.03 15.52
C PRO A 680 -7.18 -26.25 14.50
N LEU A 681 -7.85 -26.98 13.61
CA LEU A 681 -8.66 -26.40 12.53
C LEU A 681 -9.74 -25.44 13.02
N ILE A 682 -10.21 -25.59 14.27
CA ILE A 682 -11.19 -24.66 14.86
C ILE A 682 -10.71 -23.19 14.89
N THR A 683 -9.42 -22.93 14.76
CA THR A 683 -8.87 -21.55 14.68
C THR A 683 -9.07 -20.91 13.30
N PHE A 684 -9.53 -21.69 12.30
CA PHE A 684 -9.66 -21.24 10.91
C PHE A 684 -11.08 -21.45 10.38
N ASN A 685 -11.87 -20.38 10.36
CA ASN A 685 -13.26 -20.38 9.91
C ASN A 685 -13.55 -19.17 9.04
N PRO A 686 -12.87 -19.00 7.89
CA PRO A 686 -13.06 -17.82 7.05
C PRO A 686 -14.38 -17.91 6.29
N VAL A 687 -15.00 -16.74 6.10
CA VAL A 687 -16.15 -16.59 5.21
C VAL A 687 -15.66 -16.12 3.84
N LYS A 688 -15.38 -17.07 2.96
CA LYS A 688 -14.96 -16.82 1.56
C LYS A 688 -16.15 -16.61 0.64
N THR A 689 -17.16 -17.45 0.79
CA THR A 689 -18.46 -17.35 0.10
C THR A 689 -19.57 -17.14 1.13
N VAL A 690 -20.73 -16.65 0.70
CA VAL A 690 -21.89 -16.46 1.59
C VAL A 690 -22.34 -17.78 2.21
N ASN A 691 -22.14 -18.91 1.52
CA ASN A 691 -22.49 -20.25 2.00
C ASN A 691 -21.68 -20.69 3.22
N ASP A 692 -20.47 -20.12 3.42
CA ASP A 692 -19.67 -20.42 4.60
C ASP A 692 -20.38 -20.03 5.90
N LEU A 693 -21.28 -19.04 5.86
CA LEU A 693 -22.13 -18.67 6.99
C LEU A 693 -23.09 -19.79 7.46
N LEU A 694 -23.28 -20.84 6.64
CA LEU A 694 -24.08 -22.02 7.00
C LEU A 694 -23.28 -23.05 7.79
N LYS A 695 -21.96 -22.92 7.86
CA LYS A 695 -21.10 -23.84 8.62
C LYS A 695 -21.36 -23.73 10.13
N PRO A 696 -21.16 -24.80 10.91
CA PRO A 696 -21.45 -24.81 12.36
C PRO A 696 -20.74 -23.70 13.16
N ALA A 697 -19.57 -23.26 12.72
CA ALA A 697 -18.82 -22.18 13.38
C ALA A 697 -19.53 -20.81 13.33
N HIS A 698 -20.42 -20.62 12.36
CA HIS A 698 -21.16 -19.37 12.13
C HIS A 698 -22.65 -19.46 12.47
N GLN A 699 -23.07 -20.59 13.03
CA GLN A 699 -24.47 -20.79 13.44
C GLN A 699 -24.60 -20.74 14.96
N PRO A 700 -25.78 -20.30 15.48
CA PRO A 700 -26.02 -20.23 16.93
C PRO A 700 -25.77 -21.52 17.70
#